data_769f7e21b2e11a240b30651e504fcc27
#
_entry.id   769f7e21b2e11a240b30651e504fcc27
#
_cell.length_a   1.000
_cell.length_b   1.000
_cell.length_c   1.000
_cell.angle_alpha   90.00
_cell.angle_beta   90.00
_cell.angle_gamma   90.00
#
_symmetry.space_group_name_H-M   'P 1'
#
loop_
_entity.id
_entity.type
_entity.pdbx_description
1 polymer ?
#
loop_
_entity_poly.entity_id
_entity_poly.type
_entity_poly.pdbx_seq_one_letter_code
_entity_poly.pdbx_strand_id
1 'polypeptide(L)'
;MKNLGMLIVTAALLIGCCGNSELKRVAMGEPILPIREAGDTTEVYLTDYLPSVDLQQLADVRVTDGYDSLTVGSEVVTLYGAAGRVGVLSVGKSSCQVDIPILPKLPVVQGLTTLGTKDDQLLLRVDDGLKPLTFRCFVQNVLLPEEAVQAQQDGTYAVDLTSMPKQKGRSFLRVFANCDTVLLNDLLIPLEDGQPVMDAKQLTRHDANAQVLYSLLVDRFNNGNTGNDAPLNIPDVDQRVDYKGGDLKGITAKIQDGFFDSLGINTLWISPITQNPKDAWGQYDKPKTKFSGYHGYWPIYNTKIDDRMGTDAELKELLATAHEHNMNVILDYVANHMHINSPTLKAHPDWITDSILPDGRRNFELWDEARLTTWFDKHIPTLDLEREEVCEAMTDTALYWIEHYDFDGYRHDACKHIPLNYWRMFTHKMKSRFPDRSLWMIGETYGDNELIGSYVKTGMLNAQFDFNVYHTAIDILGKPGDSMKRLAKTIDESLASYGAHHTMGNISGNHDKTRFISLAGGAVSWDEDGKAAGWNRQIGVTADGNPERETIAFKKALLLEVLNLSIPGVPCIYQGDEYGQCGANDPDNRRMMRFSGLTDNEQWLLKQTENLIHLRRNSMPLLYGDYKQLYVDDNVLIFSRTYMGEVVIVGLNNSPEHFSIEVDGRKIEIEPYGYSIVNGKH
;
A
#
# COMPACT_ATOMS: atom_id res chain seq x y z
N MET A 1 -40.33 18.31 -38.74
CA MET A 1 -39.08 17.62 -39.16
C MET A 1 -37.81 18.50 -39.06
N LYS A 2 -37.86 19.79 -38.78
CA LYS A 2 -36.63 20.63 -38.58
C LYS A 2 -36.04 20.60 -37.16
N ASN A 3 -36.84 20.22 -36.16
CA ASN A 3 -36.36 20.22 -34.76
C ASN A 3 -35.71 18.89 -34.30
N LEU A 4 -35.92 17.78 -35.05
CA LEU A 4 -35.31 16.49 -34.67
C LEU A 4 -33.83 16.40 -35.08
N GLY A 5 -33.47 17.03 -36.22
CA GLY A 5 -32.07 17.04 -36.69
C GLY A 5 -31.11 17.89 -35.83
N MET A 6 -31.65 18.92 -35.19
CA MET A 6 -30.85 19.81 -34.33
C MET A 6 -30.57 19.20 -32.94
N LEU A 7 -31.46 18.33 -32.43
CA LEU A 7 -31.27 17.61 -31.16
C LEU A 7 -30.22 16.52 -31.29
N ILE A 8 -30.17 15.82 -32.44
CA ILE A 8 -29.22 14.73 -32.70
C ILE A 8 -27.80 15.30 -32.89
N VAL A 9 -27.66 16.46 -33.56
CA VAL A 9 -26.36 17.12 -33.75
C VAL A 9 -25.82 17.68 -32.42
N THR A 10 -26.68 18.18 -31.52
CA THR A 10 -26.30 18.69 -30.23
C THR A 10 -25.88 17.55 -29.27
N ALA A 11 -26.56 16.42 -29.32
CA ALA A 11 -26.20 15.25 -28.53
C ALA A 11 -24.86 14.62 -28.99
N ALA A 12 -24.63 14.49 -30.30
CA ALA A 12 -23.39 14.00 -30.87
C ALA A 12 -22.18 14.93 -30.55
N LEU A 13 -22.38 16.26 -30.54
CA LEU A 13 -21.37 17.23 -30.15
C LEU A 13 -21.05 17.17 -28.64
N LEU A 14 -22.06 16.93 -27.79
CA LEU A 14 -21.87 16.78 -26.35
C LEU A 14 -21.11 15.48 -26.00
N ILE A 15 -21.41 14.37 -26.66
CA ILE A 15 -20.72 13.09 -26.46
C ILE A 15 -19.26 13.21 -26.94
N GLY A 16 -18.98 13.83 -28.08
CA GLY A 16 -17.62 14.09 -28.55
C GLY A 16 -16.81 15.01 -27.61
N CYS A 17 -17.46 15.99 -26.96
CA CYS A 17 -16.80 16.84 -25.96
C CYS A 17 -16.50 16.11 -24.65
N CYS A 18 -17.36 15.19 -24.20
CA CYS A 18 -17.15 14.42 -22.98
C CYS A 18 -15.96 13.44 -23.12
N GLY A 19 -15.87 12.70 -24.22
CA GLY A 19 -14.75 11.78 -24.48
C GLY A 19 -13.40 12.50 -24.53
N ASN A 20 -13.33 13.68 -25.17
CA ASN A 20 -12.10 14.47 -25.21
C ASN A 20 -11.72 15.07 -23.85
N SER A 21 -12.69 15.45 -23.02
CA SER A 21 -12.43 15.95 -21.67
C SER A 21 -11.90 14.88 -20.75
N GLU A 22 -12.42 13.66 -20.87
CA GLU A 22 -11.97 12.49 -20.11
C GLU A 22 -10.52 12.10 -20.47
N LEU A 23 -10.21 11.94 -21.74
CA LEU A 23 -8.85 11.67 -22.21
C LEU A 23 -7.87 12.73 -21.70
N LYS A 24 -8.25 14.01 -21.76
CA LYS A 24 -7.41 15.09 -21.24
C LYS A 24 -7.23 14.97 -19.72
N ARG A 25 -8.30 14.67 -18.98
CA ARG A 25 -8.24 14.49 -17.53
C ARG A 25 -7.31 13.33 -17.14
N VAL A 26 -7.43 12.17 -17.82
CA VAL A 26 -6.57 11.01 -17.57
C VAL A 26 -5.12 11.29 -17.99
N ALA A 27 -4.92 11.97 -19.14
CA ALA A 27 -3.57 12.36 -19.59
C ALA A 27 -2.86 13.25 -18.57
N MET A 28 -3.58 14.08 -17.84
CA MET A 28 -3.07 15.03 -16.85
C MET A 28 -3.25 14.55 -15.40
N GLY A 29 -3.80 13.35 -15.21
CA GLY A 29 -4.08 12.76 -13.90
C GLY A 29 -2.87 12.06 -13.27
N GLU A 30 -3.11 11.26 -12.24
CA GLU A 30 -2.07 10.48 -11.58
C GLU A 30 -1.36 9.52 -12.55
N PRO A 31 -0.07 9.19 -12.31
CA PRO A 31 0.67 8.26 -13.15
C PRO A 31 0.00 6.89 -13.26
N ILE A 32 -0.28 6.47 -14.47
CA ILE A 32 -0.81 5.14 -14.78
C ILE A 32 0.24 4.09 -14.44
N LEU A 33 -0.16 3.03 -13.73
CA LEU A 33 0.71 1.87 -13.53
C LEU A 33 0.96 1.17 -14.88
N PRO A 34 2.20 0.78 -15.19
CA PRO A 34 2.53 0.18 -16.47
C PRO A 34 1.87 -1.19 -16.63
N ILE A 35 1.50 -1.51 -17.87
CA ILE A 35 1.12 -2.86 -18.28
C ILE A 35 2.39 -3.72 -18.28
N ARG A 36 2.31 -4.95 -17.78
CA ARG A 36 3.37 -5.96 -17.92
C ARG A 36 2.95 -7.00 -18.94
N GLU A 37 3.85 -7.35 -19.83
CA GLU A 37 3.60 -8.39 -20.83
C GLU A 37 3.26 -9.74 -20.17
N ALA A 38 2.20 -10.38 -20.67
CA ALA A 38 1.71 -11.67 -20.16
C ALA A 38 2.15 -12.88 -21.00
N GLY A 39 2.92 -12.67 -22.08
CA GLY A 39 3.38 -13.71 -23.01
C GLY A 39 3.11 -13.34 -24.46
N ASP A 40 2.70 -14.30 -25.32
CA ASP A 40 2.44 -14.07 -26.74
C ASP A 40 1.22 -13.18 -27.02
N THR A 41 0.35 -13.03 -26.01
CA THR A 41 -0.80 -12.12 -26.04
C THR A 41 -0.92 -11.40 -24.71
N THR A 42 -1.25 -10.10 -24.75
CA THR A 42 -1.50 -9.27 -23.58
C THR A 42 -2.88 -8.61 -23.68
N GLU A 43 -3.76 -8.90 -22.73
CA GLU A 43 -5.08 -8.31 -22.64
C GLU A 43 -5.07 -7.04 -21.78
N VAL A 44 -5.63 -5.96 -22.31
CA VAL A 44 -5.72 -4.66 -21.68
C VAL A 44 -7.16 -4.22 -21.59
N TYR A 45 -7.71 -4.11 -20.41
CA TYR A 45 -9.03 -3.55 -20.15
C TYR A 45 -8.93 -2.02 -20.20
N LEU A 46 -9.37 -1.39 -21.28
CA LEU A 46 -9.27 0.06 -21.43
C LEU A 46 -10.12 0.82 -20.39
N THR A 47 -11.20 0.23 -19.90
CA THR A 47 -12.02 0.77 -18.81
C THR A 47 -11.24 0.95 -17.49
N ASP A 48 -10.15 0.20 -17.29
CA ASP A 48 -9.25 0.39 -16.15
C ASP A 48 -8.56 1.76 -16.17
N TYR A 49 -8.33 2.31 -17.37
CA TYR A 49 -7.64 3.58 -17.60
C TYR A 49 -8.60 4.72 -17.94
N LEU A 50 -9.69 4.41 -18.61
CA LEU A 50 -10.65 5.37 -19.18
C LEU A 50 -12.08 5.01 -18.73
N PRO A 51 -12.40 5.17 -17.44
CA PRO A 51 -13.63 4.64 -16.87
C PRO A 51 -14.92 5.27 -17.39
N SER A 52 -14.87 6.48 -17.94
CA SER A 52 -16.05 7.20 -18.44
C SER A 52 -16.12 7.33 -19.97
N VAL A 53 -15.21 6.66 -20.69
CA VAL A 53 -15.14 6.75 -22.15
C VAL A 53 -15.90 5.58 -22.79
N ASP A 54 -16.79 5.89 -23.75
CA ASP A 54 -17.38 4.89 -24.63
C ASP A 54 -16.31 4.37 -25.60
N LEU A 55 -15.81 3.17 -25.35
CA LEU A 55 -14.72 2.57 -26.11
C LEU A 55 -15.09 2.32 -27.59
N GLN A 56 -16.38 2.15 -27.93
CA GLN A 56 -16.84 1.99 -29.30
C GLN A 56 -16.67 3.29 -30.12
N GLN A 57 -16.55 4.43 -29.47
CA GLN A 57 -16.30 5.74 -30.06
C GLN A 57 -14.84 6.15 -30.08
N LEU A 58 -13.93 5.35 -29.48
CA LEU A 58 -12.50 5.59 -29.54
C LEU A 58 -11.97 5.31 -30.95
N ALA A 59 -11.76 6.38 -31.70
CA ALA A 59 -11.37 6.30 -33.11
C ALA A 59 -9.90 5.93 -33.34
N ASP A 60 -9.08 5.86 -32.27
CA ASP A 60 -7.63 5.71 -32.41
C ASP A 60 -7.02 4.98 -31.20
N VAL A 61 -6.80 3.69 -31.36
CA VAL A 61 -6.00 2.87 -30.43
C VAL A 61 -4.84 2.32 -31.24
N ARG A 62 -3.60 2.59 -30.82
CA ARG A 62 -2.40 2.14 -31.52
C ARG A 62 -1.36 1.68 -30.52
N VAL A 63 -0.56 0.72 -30.90
CA VAL A 63 0.59 0.24 -30.14
C VAL A 63 1.86 0.53 -30.93
N THR A 64 2.92 0.87 -30.22
CA THR A 64 4.25 1.09 -30.80
C THR A 64 5.20 0.00 -30.35
N ASP A 65 6.30 -0.17 -31.10
CA ASP A 65 7.49 -0.92 -30.72
C ASP A 65 7.37 -2.44 -30.51
N GLY A 66 7.12 -3.13 -31.61
CA GLY A 66 7.41 -4.56 -31.70
C GLY A 66 6.23 -5.49 -31.44
N TYR A 67 5.03 -4.98 -31.30
CA TYR A 67 3.83 -5.80 -31.40
C TYR A 67 3.44 -6.01 -32.86
N ASP A 68 3.09 -7.26 -33.20
CA ASP A 68 2.72 -7.64 -34.57
C ASP A 68 1.38 -7.06 -34.99
N SER A 69 0.44 -7.00 -34.05
CA SER A 69 -0.91 -6.47 -34.26
C SER A 69 -1.66 -6.23 -32.95
N LEU A 70 -2.80 -5.53 -33.05
CA LEU A 70 -3.76 -5.42 -31.95
C LEU A 70 -5.17 -5.65 -32.46
N THR A 71 -6.07 -6.11 -31.59
CA THR A 71 -7.52 -6.13 -31.83
C THR A 71 -8.22 -5.35 -30.72
N VAL A 72 -9.23 -4.54 -31.12
CA VAL A 72 -10.03 -3.75 -30.17
C VAL A 72 -11.40 -4.39 -30.06
N GLY A 73 -11.70 -4.97 -28.89
CA GLY A 73 -13.03 -5.45 -28.53
C GLY A 73 -13.89 -4.35 -27.92
N SER A 74 -15.02 -4.73 -27.33
CA SER A 74 -15.91 -3.76 -26.65
C SER A 74 -15.31 -3.17 -25.37
N GLU A 75 -14.47 -3.93 -24.67
CA GLU A 75 -13.87 -3.53 -23.39
C GLU A 75 -12.36 -3.84 -23.31
N VAL A 76 -11.89 -4.77 -24.12
CA VAL A 76 -10.53 -5.29 -24.08
C VAL A 76 -9.80 -5.02 -25.37
N VAL A 77 -8.58 -4.53 -25.27
CA VAL A 77 -7.59 -4.53 -26.36
C VAL A 77 -6.67 -5.73 -26.15
N THR A 78 -6.56 -6.57 -27.17
CA THR A 78 -5.61 -7.67 -27.17
C THR A 78 -4.42 -7.30 -28.04
N LEU A 79 -3.23 -7.33 -27.46
CA LEU A 79 -1.94 -7.11 -28.13
C LEU A 79 -1.34 -8.48 -28.46
N TYR A 80 -0.82 -8.64 -29.67
CA TYR A 80 -0.20 -9.87 -30.17
C TYR A 80 1.29 -9.64 -30.37
N GLY A 81 2.09 -10.60 -29.93
CA GLY A 81 3.55 -10.54 -29.98
C GLY A 81 4.14 -9.97 -28.68
N ALA A 82 5.47 -10.00 -28.60
CA ALA A 82 6.25 -9.49 -27.47
C ALA A 82 7.30 -8.50 -27.94
N ALA A 83 7.35 -7.33 -27.32
CA ALA A 83 8.17 -6.22 -27.82
C ALA A 83 9.68 -6.38 -27.54
N GLY A 84 10.09 -7.08 -26.51
CA GLY A 84 11.49 -7.12 -26.06
C GLY A 84 12.06 -5.76 -25.64
N ARG A 85 11.23 -4.71 -25.68
CA ARG A 85 11.55 -3.32 -25.28
C ARG A 85 10.30 -2.62 -24.72
N VAL A 86 10.51 -1.52 -24.00
CA VAL A 86 9.40 -0.74 -23.45
C VAL A 86 8.51 -0.20 -24.58
N GLY A 87 7.31 -0.75 -24.68
CA GLY A 87 6.27 -0.35 -25.63
C GLY A 87 5.31 0.68 -25.06
N VAL A 88 4.41 1.19 -25.92
CA VAL A 88 3.40 2.16 -25.56
C VAL A 88 2.08 1.84 -26.25
N LEU A 89 1.00 1.73 -25.47
CA LEU A 89 -0.36 1.72 -25.96
C LEU A 89 -0.92 3.14 -25.89
N SER A 90 -1.16 3.75 -27.06
CA SER A 90 -1.69 5.11 -27.17
C SER A 90 -3.18 5.07 -27.50
N VAL A 91 -3.96 5.87 -26.77
CA VAL A 91 -5.40 6.03 -26.96
C VAL A 91 -5.73 7.50 -27.23
N GLY A 92 -6.42 7.78 -28.32
CA GLY A 92 -6.77 9.14 -28.74
C GLY A 92 -5.79 9.76 -29.72
N LYS A 93 -5.99 11.06 -30.05
CA LYS A 93 -5.19 11.82 -31.03
C LYS A 93 -4.69 13.14 -30.50
N SER A 94 -3.48 13.50 -30.90
CA SER A 94 -2.90 14.84 -30.71
C SER A 94 -3.01 15.37 -29.28
N SER A 95 -3.75 16.47 -29.08
CA SER A 95 -3.89 17.13 -27.77
C SER A 95 -4.77 16.41 -26.74
N CYS A 96 -5.36 15.28 -27.10
CA CYS A 96 -6.23 14.45 -26.26
C CYS A 96 -5.79 12.97 -26.36
N GLN A 97 -4.54 12.69 -26.03
CA GLN A 97 -3.93 11.37 -26.07
C GLN A 97 -3.53 10.93 -24.68
N VAL A 98 -3.78 9.65 -24.37
CA VAL A 98 -3.25 8.95 -23.18
C VAL A 98 -2.29 7.88 -23.67
N ASP A 99 -1.11 7.84 -23.10
CA ASP A 99 -0.07 6.87 -23.42
C ASP A 99 0.21 5.98 -22.20
N ILE A 100 0.01 4.68 -22.38
CA ILE A 100 0.12 3.67 -21.34
C ILE A 100 1.42 2.90 -21.57
N PRO A 101 2.40 2.91 -20.66
CA PRO A 101 3.64 2.17 -20.83
C PRO A 101 3.39 0.66 -20.74
N ILE A 102 4.07 -0.12 -21.58
CA ILE A 102 4.06 -1.59 -21.58
C ILE A 102 5.47 -2.06 -21.31
N LEU A 103 5.67 -2.80 -20.22
CA LEU A 103 6.98 -3.31 -19.83
C LEU A 103 7.19 -4.71 -20.40
N PRO A 104 8.33 -4.97 -21.08
CA PRO A 104 8.67 -6.28 -21.58
C PRO A 104 8.94 -7.27 -20.43
N LYS A 105 8.75 -8.55 -20.70
CA LYS A 105 9.06 -9.63 -19.76
C LYS A 105 10.56 -9.90 -19.70
N LEU A 106 11.31 -8.96 -19.12
CA LEU A 106 12.75 -9.02 -18.94
C LEU A 106 13.12 -9.00 -17.45
N PRO A 107 14.24 -9.57 -17.03
CA PRO A 107 14.78 -9.38 -15.69
C PRO A 107 15.00 -7.91 -15.39
N VAL A 108 14.59 -7.47 -14.19
CA VAL A 108 14.77 -6.07 -13.73
C VAL A 108 16.09 -5.94 -13.00
N VAL A 109 16.86 -4.90 -13.33
CA VAL A 109 18.10 -4.54 -12.64
C VAL A 109 18.08 -3.09 -12.18
N GLN A 110 18.67 -2.82 -11.03
CA GLN A 110 18.82 -1.47 -10.47
C GLN A 110 20.08 -0.84 -11.10
N GLY A 111 19.89 0.00 -12.11
CA GLY A 111 21.02 0.56 -12.87
C GLY A 111 20.76 1.92 -13.51
N LEU A 112 19.62 2.56 -13.22
CA LEU A 112 19.27 3.89 -13.69
C LEU A 112 19.12 4.83 -12.50
N THR A 113 19.78 5.99 -12.53
CA THR A 113 19.84 6.93 -11.40
C THR A 113 19.77 8.37 -11.87
N THR A 114 19.14 9.24 -11.08
CA THR A 114 19.08 10.70 -11.32
C THR A 114 20.31 11.41 -10.75
N LEU A 115 20.94 12.29 -11.54
CA LEU A 115 22.11 13.07 -11.12
C LEU A 115 21.78 14.53 -10.73
N GLY A 116 20.59 15.01 -11.09
CA GLY A 116 20.16 16.39 -10.88
C GLY A 116 19.79 17.08 -12.18
N THR A 117 19.59 18.40 -12.10
CA THR A 117 19.24 19.23 -13.26
C THR A 117 20.37 20.21 -13.61
N LYS A 118 20.54 20.47 -14.90
CA LYS A 118 21.46 21.49 -15.43
C LYS A 118 20.90 22.07 -16.73
N ASP A 119 20.83 23.38 -16.84
CA ASP A 119 20.41 24.10 -18.06
C ASP A 119 19.06 23.54 -18.64
N ASP A 120 18.05 23.43 -17.81
CA ASP A 120 16.73 22.83 -18.15
C ASP A 120 16.80 21.36 -18.65
N GLN A 121 17.84 20.65 -18.31
CA GLN A 121 17.99 19.21 -18.58
C GLN A 121 18.04 18.44 -17.27
N LEU A 122 17.32 17.31 -17.22
CA LEU A 122 17.47 16.29 -16.18
C LEU A 122 18.59 15.33 -16.60
N LEU A 123 19.61 15.21 -15.78
CA LEU A 123 20.74 14.32 -16.04
C LEU A 123 20.51 12.94 -15.39
N LEU A 124 20.73 11.89 -16.19
CA LEU A 124 20.57 10.51 -15.79
C LEU A 124 21.91 9.77 -15.97
N ARG A 125 22.18 8.83 -15.08
CA ARG A 125 23.28 7.87 -15.21
C ARG A 125 22.73 6.48 -15.37
N VAL A 126 23.35 5.72 -16.28
CA VAL A 126 23.19 4.28 -16.40
C VAL A 126 24.48 3.63 -15.91
N ASP A 127 24.37 2.56 -15.11
CA ASP A 127 25.53 1.86 -14.56
C ASP A 127 26.43 1.30 -15.64
N ASP A 128 27.75 1.26 -15.38
CA ASP A 128 28.77 0.78 -16.30
C ASP A 128 28.46 -0.63 -16.83
N GLY A 129 28.62 -0.78 -18.14
CA GLY A 129 28.37 -2.04 -18.85
C GLY A 129 26.93 -2.21 -19.34
N LEU A 130 25.96 -1.41 -18.86
CA LEU A 130 24.60 -1.38 -19.37
C LEU A 130 24.51 -0.39 -20.56
N LYS A 131 23.83 -0.81 -21.62
CA LYS A 131 23.64 0.02 -22.82
C LYS A 131 22.16 0.07 -23.16
N PRO A 132 21.44 1.11 -22.77
CA PRO A 132 20.03 1.25 -23.07
C PRO A 132 19.78 1.27 -24.59
N LEU A 133 18.83 0.45 -25.04
CA LEU A 133 18.29 0.45 -26.40
C LEU A 133 17.15 1.43 -26.56
N THR A 134 16.40 1.63 -25.48
CA THR A 134 15.17 2.41 -25.50
C THR A 134 15.05 3.20 -24.22
N PHE A 135 14.69 4.48 -24.36
CA PHE A 135 14.14 5.29 -23.29
C PHE A 135 12.71 5.71 -23.63
N ARG A 136 11.82 5.67 -22.66
CA ARG A 136 10.45 6.19 -22.76
C ARG A 136 10.18 7.10 -21.56
N CYS A 137 10.01 8.38 -21.85
CA CYS A 137 9.74 9.40 -20.85
C CYS A 137 8.29 9.84 -20.96
N PHE A 138 7.57 9.85 -19.83
CA PHE A 138 6.17 10.28 -19.76
C PHE A 138 6.08 11.46 -18.79
N VAL A 139 5.42 12.53 -19.22
CA VAL A 139 4.96 13.56 -18.28
C VAL A 139 3.49 13.32 -18.03
N GLN A 140 3.17 12.99 -16.78
CA GLN A 140 1.90 12.37 -16.45
C GLN A 140 1.71 11.10 -17.32
N ASN A 141 0.69 11.04 -18.14
CA ASN A 141 0.38 9.91 -19.00
C ASN A 141 0.49 10.28 -20.48
N VAL A 142 1.44 11.15 -20.82
CA VAL A 142 1.74 11.56 -22.21
C VAL A 142 3.23 11.31 -22.50
N LEU A 143 3.48 10.51 -23.55
CA LEU A 143 4.82 10.18 -24.01
C LEU A 143 5.53 11.43 -24.58
N LEU A 144 6.75 11.68 -24.14
CA LEU A 144 7.62 12.68 -24.76
C LEU A 144 8.21 12.15 -26.07
N PRO A 145 8.56 13.05 -27.02
CA PRO A 145 9.29 12.68 -28.22
C PRO A 145 10.61 11.96 -27.89
N GLU A 146 11.06 11.05 -28.72
CA GLU A 146 12.31 10.31 -28.48
C GLU A 146 13.52 11.24 -28.40
N GLU A 147 13.50 12.34 -29.15
CA GLU A 147 14.54 13.36 -29.17
C GLU A 147 14.68 14.13 -27.85
N ALA A 148 13.68 14.02 -26.95
CA ALA A 148 13.77 14.59 -25.62
C ALA A 148 14.87 13.94 -24.76
N VAL A 149 15.33 12.72 -25.11
CA VAL A 149 16.41 12.03 -24.42
C VAL A 149 17.66 11.99 -25.29
N GLN A 150 18.75 12.53 -24.81
CA GLN A 150 20.02 12.63 -25.56
C GLN A 150 21.19 12.03 -24.77
N ALA A 151 21.96 11.16 -25.41
CA ALA A 151 23.22 10.68 -24.85
C ALA A 151 24.26 11.80 -24.85
N GLN A 152 24.97 11.96 -23.73
CA GLN A 152 26.02 12.96 -23.54
C GLN A 152 27.42 12.35 -23.80
N GLN A 153 28.42 13.21 -24.03
CA GLN A 153 29.80 12.77 -24.30
C GLN A 153 30.45 12.06 -23.10
N ASP A 154 30.02 12.34 -21.89
CA ASP A 154 30.52 11.75 -20.65
C ASP A 154 29.85 10.41 -20.29
N GLY A 155 29.00 9.88 -21.18
CA GLY A 155 28.26 8.63 -20.97
C GLY A 155 26.97 8.78 -20.14
N THR A 156 26.60 9.98 -19.76
CA THR A 156 25.30 10.26 -19.14
C THR A 156 24.20 10.48 -20.20
N TYR A 157 22.96 10.59 -19.77
CA TYR A 157 21.80 10.92 -20.61
C TYR A 157 21.14 12.18 -20.07
N ALA A 158 20.65 13.00 -20.97
CA ALA A 158 19.90 14.23 -20.62
C ALA A 158 18.47 14.15 -21.13
N VAL A 159 17.49 14.42 -20.27
CA VAL A 159 16.09 14.61 -20.65
C VAL A 159 15.81 16.10 -20.71
N ASP A 160 15.40 16.57 -21.89
CA ASP A 160 15.04 17.98 -22.11
C ASP A 160 13.71 18.32 -21.45
N LEU A 161 13.77 19.08 -20.35
CA LEU A 161 12.58 19.52 -19.59
C LEU A 161 11.77 20.59 -20.35
N THR A 162 12.36 21.26 -21.35
CA THR A 162 11.63 22.26 -22.15
C THR A 162 10.68 21.60 -23.16
N SER A 163 10.90 20.33 -23.48
CA SER A 163 10.02 19.53 -24.34
C SER A 163 8.74 19.09 -23.65
N MET A 164 8.66 19.23 -22.31
CA MET A 164 7.50 18.83 -21.53
C MET A 164 6.30 19.75 -21.78
N PRO A 165 5.07 19.21 -21.79
CA PRO A 165 3.86 20.03 -21.80
C PRO A 165 3.87 20.99 -20.62
N LYS A 166 3.55 22.27 -20.86
CA LYS A 166 3.42 23.25 -19.77
C LYS A 166 2.27 22.82 -18.87
N GLN A 167 2.61 22.47 -17.64
CA GLN A 167 1.66 22.07 -16.59
C GLN A 167 1.74 23.06 -15.44
N LYS A 168 0.64 23.22 -14.73
CA LYS A 168 0.53 24.01 -13.51
C LYS A 168 0.18 23.08 -12.36
N GLY A 169 0.87 23.27 -11.22
CA GLY A 169 0.71 22.44 -10.04
C GLY A 169 1.46 21.11 -10.13
N ARG A 170 1.06 20.15 -9.30
CA ARG A 170 1.70 18.84 -9.17
C ARG A 170 1.54 18.00 -10.45
N SER A 171 2.65 17.43 -10.90
CA SER A 171 2.71 16.46 -11.99
C SER A 171 3.90 15.51 -11.77
N PHE A 172 4.08 14.52 -12.66
CA PHE A 172 5.15 13.53 -12.53
C PHE A 172 5.83 13.27 -13.87
N LEU A 173 7.16 13.22 -13.84
CA LEU A 173 7.95 12.66 -14.93
C LEU A 173 8.30 11.21 -14.59
N ARG A 174 7.99 10.29 -15.50
CA ARG A 174 8.40 8.88 -15.40
C ARG A 174 9.36 8.54 -16.52
N VAL A 175 10.41 7.79 -16.18
CA VAL A 175 11.38 7.32 -17.16
C VAL A 175 11.46 5.80 -17.07
N PHE A 176 11.27 5.16 -18.20
CA PHE A 176 11.49 3.72 -18.39
C PHE A 176 12.61 3.51 -19.39
N ALA A 177 13.47 2.55 -19.13
CA ALA A 177 14.56 2.20 -20.04
C ALA A 177 14.85 0.69 -20.01
N ASN A 178 15.24 0.13 -21.14
CA ASN A 178 15.72 -1.24 -21.20
C ASN A 178 16.98 -1.38 -22.05
N CYS A 179 17.82 -2.35 -21.69
CA CYS A 179 18.88 -2.91 -22.51
C CYS A 179 18.33 -4.12 -23.28
N ASP A 180 19.20 -4.79 -24.06
CA ASP A 180 18.81 -5.94 -24.87
C ASP A 180 18.19 -7.09 -24.04
N THR A 181 18.74 -7.35 -22.86
CA THR A 181 18.40 -8.52 -22.04
C THR A 181 17.81 -8.17 -20.67
N VAL A 182 17.76 -6.91 -20.30
CA VAL A 182 17.28 -6.45 -18.98
C VAL A 182 16.44 -5.19 -19.08
N LEU A 183 15.46 -5.08 -18.20
CA LEU A 183 14.72 -3.86 -17.92
C LEU A 183 15.43 -3.12 -16.78
N LEU A 184 15.66 -1.82 -16.93
CA LEU A 184 16.19 -0.99 -15.86
C LEU A 184 15.06 -0.62 -14.89
N ASN A 185 15.41 -0.29 -13.64
CA ASN A 185 14.45 0.32 -12.73
C ASN A 185 13.84 1.56 -13.37
N ASP A 186 12.57 1.79 -13.12
CA ASP A 186 11.90 3.05 -13.52
C ASP A 186 12.29 4.20 -12.58
N LEU A 187 12.15 5.44 -13.08
CA LEU A 187 12.27 6.65 -12.28
C LEU A 187 10.91 7.33 -12.17
N LEU A 188 10.61 7.85 -10.98
CA LEU A 188 9.43 8.66 -10.72
C LEU A 188 9.85 9.98 -10.07
N ILE A 189 9.66 11.08 -10.77
CA ILE A 189 10.11 12.41 -10.34
C ILE A 189 8.89 13.30 -10.21
N PRO A 190 8.51 13.71 -8.98
CA PRO A 190 7.47 14.70 -8.80
C PRO A 190 7.91 16.06 -9.32
N LEU A 191 7.01 16.71 -10.02
CA LEU A 191 7.20 18.06 -10.58
C LEU A 191 6.20 19.03 -9.93
N GLU A 192 6.63 20.27 -9.72
CA GLU A 192 5.77 21.40 -9.39
C GLU A 192 5.93 22.46 -10.45
N ASP A 193 4.84 22.86 -11.12
CA ASP A 193 4.85 23.77 -12.27
C ASP A 193 5.89 23.39 -13.36
N GLY A 194 6.06 22.08 -13.59
CA GLY A 194 6.99 21.52 -14.56
C GLY A 194 8.47 21.47 -14.12
N GLN A 195 8.78 21.81 -12.87
CA GLN A 195 10.14 21.72 -12.31
C GLN A 195 10.23 20.58 -11.29
N PRO A 196 11.31 19.80 -11.26
CA PRO A 196 11.51 18.75 -10.27
C PRO A 196 11.42 19.27 -8.83
N VAL A 197 10.66 18.58 -7.99
CA VAL A 197 10.54 18.87 -6.57
C VAL A 197 11.84 18.46 -5.87
N MET A 198 12.53 19.42 -5.26
CA MET A 198 13.82 19.22 -4.59
C MET A 198 13.71 19.21 -3.07
N ASP A 199 12.64 19.76 -2.49
CA ASP A 199 12.41 19.84 -1.05
C ASP A 199 11.13 19.06 -0.68
N ALA A 200 11.26 18.10 0.20
CA ALA A 200 10.15 17.30 0.69
C ALA A 200 9.02 18.12 1.33
N LYS A 201 9.31 19.36 1.78
CA LYS A 201 8.31 20.30 2.30
C LYS A 201 7.30 20.79 1.25
N GLN A 202 7.63 20.62 -0.03
CA GLN A 202 6.70 20.93 -1.13
C GLN A 202 5.69 19.80 -1.36
N LEU A 203 5.92 18.60 -0.79
CA LEU A 203 5.00 17.48 -0.90
C LEU A 203 3.78 17.70 0.00
N THR A 204 2.65 17.17 -0.46
CA THR A 204 1.37 17.29 0.21
C THR A 204 0.89 15.92 0.70
N ARG A 205 -0.20 15.87 1.47
CA ARG A 205 -0.83 14.62 1.88
C ARG A 205 -1.33 13.75 0.71
N HIS A 206 -1.43 14.31 -0.50
CA HIS A 206 -1.83 13.60 -1.71
C HIS A 206 -0.66 12.93 -2.45
N ASP A 207 0.57 13.21 -2.07
CA ASP A 207 1.76 12.54 -2.62
C ASP A 207 1.92 11.17 -1.96
N ALA A 208 1.47 10.08 -2.64
CA ALA A 208 1.37 8.75 -2.05
C ALA A 208 2.70 8.22 -1.47
N ASN A 209 3.84 8.47 -2.15
CA ASN A 209 5.17 8.05 -1.66
C ASN A 209 5.62 8.79 -0.38
N ALA A 210 4.98 9.93 -0.05
CA ALA A 210 5.26 10.70 1.16
C ALA A 210 4.42 10.27 2.37
N GLN A 211 3.55 9.29 2.22
CA GLN A 211 2.71 8.80 3.30
C GLN A 211 3.51 7.94 4.29
N VAL A 212 3.15 8.08 5.56
CA VAL A 212 3.52 7.18 6.66
C VAL A 212 2.22 6.79 7.36
N LEU A 213 1.83 5.53 7.23
CA LEU A 213 0.60 5.00 7.80
C LEU A 213 0.77 4.67 9.28
N TYR A 214 -0.30 4.90 10.02
CA TYR A 214 -0.48 4.40 11.37
C TYR A 214 -1.76 3.59 11.46
N SER A 215 -1.62 2.30 11.69
CA SER A 215 -2.74 1.35 11.83
C SER A 215 -3.21 1.28 13.26
N LEU A 216 -4.50 1.46 13.50
CA LEU A 216 -5.07 1.38 14.84
C LEU A 216 -6.41 0.64 14.87
N LEU A 217 -6.64 -0.09 15.96
CA LEU A 217 -7.95 -0.61 16.32
C LEU A 217 -8.69 0.44 17.14
N VAL A 218 -9.81 0.94 16.63
CA VAL A 218 -10.59 2.03 17.27
C VAL A 218 -10.86 1.72 18.71
N ASP A 219 -11.42 0.53 19.03
CA ASP A 219 -11.74 0.08 20.39
C ASP A 219 -10.52 0.02 21.34
N ARG A 220 -9.31 -0.16 20.79
CA ARG A 220 -8.08 -0.38 21.56
C ARG A 220 -7.14 0.84 21.59
N PHE A 221 -7.54 1.96 21.00
CA PHE A 221 -6.67 3.11 20.87
C PHE A 221 -6.87 4.11 22.02
N ASN A 222 -7.95 4.86 22.04
CA ASN A 222 -8.22 5.85 23.08
C ASN A 222 -9.73 6.03 23.30
N ASN A 223 -10.16 6.02 24.55
CA ASN A 223 -11.56 6.27 24.93
C ASN A 223 -11.76 7.78 25.13
N GLY A 224 -12.46 8.43 24.23
CA GLY A 224 -12.81 9.86 24.28
C GLY A 224 -14.20 10.14 24.78
N ASN A 225 -15.08 9.13 24.83
CA ASN A 225 -16.48 9.28 25.22
C ASN A 225 -16.97 8.05 26.00
N THR A 226 -16.82 8.06 27.32
CA THR A 226 -17.28 6.96 28.17
C THR A 226 -18.80 6.76 28.16
N GLY A 227 -19.57 7.66 27.54
CA GLY A 227 -21.02 7.56 27.42
C GLY A 227 -21.49 6.53 26.37
N ASN A 228 -20.63 6.12 25.43
CA ASN A 228 -20.92 5.10 24.44
C ASN A 228 -20.32 3.72 24.80
N ASP A 229 -19.61 3.61 25.91
CA ASP A 229 -19.05 2.34 26.39
C ASP A 229 -20.15 1.30 26.60
N ALA A 230 -20.05 0.17 25.93
CA ALA A 230 -21.01 -0.91 26.08
C ALA A 230 -20.33 -2.28 25.98
N PRO A 231 -19.41 -2.63 26.91
CA PRO A 231 -18.88 -3.97 27.00
C PRO A 231 -20.01 -4.97 27.30
N LEU A 232 -19.90 -6.19 26.80
CA LEU A 232 -20.92 -7.20 27.01
C LEU A 232 -20.99 -7.64 28.48
N ASN A 233 -19.84 -7.75 29.14
CA ASN A 233 -19.72 -8.16 30.55
C ASN A 233 -20.50 -9.43 30.89
N ILE A 234 -20.48 -10.44 30.01
CA ILE A 234 -21.16 -11.72 30.20
C ILE A 234 -20.16 -12.84 30.49
N PRO A 235 -20.56 -13.90 31.24
CA PRO A 235 -19.66 -14.99 31.65
C PRO A 235 -18.97 -15.72 30.51
N ASP A 236 -19.59 -15.74 29.31
CA ASP A 236 -19.08 -16.45 28.13
C ASP A 236 -18.00 -15.66 27.38
N VAL A 237 -17.69 -14.43 27.79
CA VAL A 237 -16.75 -13.53 27.11
C VAL A 237 -15.64 -13.10 28.07
N ASP A 238 -14.40 -13.49 27.76
CA ASP A 238 -13.22 -13.03 28.47
C ASP A 238 -13.03 -11.52 28.25
N GLN A 239 -12.61 -10.79 29.28
CA GLN A 239 -12.41 -9.35 29.20
C GLN A 239 -11.37 -8.93 28.14
N ARG A 240 -10.43 -9.81 27.74
CA ARG A 240 -9.44 -9.53 26.67
C ARG A 240 -10.09 -9.41 25.31
N VAL A 241 -11.23 -10.06 25.10
CA VAL A 241 -11.96 -10.08 23.82
C VAL A 241 -13.32 -9.38 23.91
N ASP A 242 -13.51 -8.55 24.91
CA ASP A 242 -14.65 -7.64 25.03
C ASP A 242 -14.24 -6.19 24.71
N TYR A 243 -15.22 -5.32 24.45
CA TYR A 243 -15.01 -3.90 24.19
C TYR A 243 -14.25 -3.21 25.32
N LYS A 244 -13.33 -2.30 24.95
CA LYS A 244 -12.53 -1.48 25.87
C LYS A 244 -12.86 0.01 25.81
N GLY A 245 -13.76 0.40 24.91
CA GLY A 245 -14.32 1.74 24.84
C GLY A 245 -13.51 2.75 24.04
N GLY A 246 -12.49 2.33 23.28
CA GLY A 246 -11.86 3.23 22.31
C GLY A 246 -12.87 3.64 21.23
N ASP A 247 -12.81 4.90 20.77
CA ASP A 247 -13.81 5.50 19.91
C ASP A 247 -13.25 6.60 18.98
N LEU A 248 -14.08 7.08 18.04
CA LEU A 248 -13.72 8.13 17.09
C LEU A 248 -13.32 9.45 17.77
N LYS A 249 -13.99 9.80 18.86
CA LYS A 249 -13.68 10.99 19.64
C LYS A 249 -12.31 10.89 20.31
N GLY A 250 -11.94 9.70 20.77
CA GLY A 250 -10.61 9.42 21.32
C GLY A 250 -9.50 9.58 20.29
N ILE A 251 -9.73 9.17 19.04
CA ILE A 251 -8.78 9.39 17.94
C ILE A 251 -8.68 10.90 17.66
N THR A 252 -9.80 11.60 17.54
CA THR A 252 -9.83 13.05 17.32
C THR A 252 -9.05 13.79 18.41
N ALA A 253 -9.22 13.42 19.68
CA ALA A 253 -8.47 14.01 20.79
C ALA A 253 -6.94 13.80 20.66
N LYS A 254 -6.50 12.66 20.11
CA LYS A 254 -5.06 12.37 19.88
C LYS A 254 -4.49 13.10 18.67
N ILE A 255 -5.28 13.46 17.68
CA ILE A 255 -4.86 14.38 16.61
C ILE A 255 -4.71 15.79 17.22
N GLN A 256 -5.70 16.27 17.97
CA GLN A 256 -5.73 17.62 18.56
C GLN A 256 -4.63 17.85 19.61
N ASP A 257 -4.21 16.82 20.36
CA ASP A 257 -3.12 16.94 21.34
C ASP A 257 -1.72 16.83 20.71
N GLY A 258 -1.64 16.61 19.40
CA GLY A 258 -0.40 16.58 18.63
C GLY A 258 0.36 15.26 18.71
N PHE A 259 -0.24 14.16 19.19
CA PHE A 259 0.41 12.86 19.27
C PHE A 259 0.93 12.40 17.91
N PHE A 260 0.09 12.43 16.88
CA PHE A 260 0.47 12.01 15.53
C PHE A 260 1.44 12.98 14.85
N ASP A 261 1.29 14.28 15.08
CA ASP A 261 2.23 15.30 14.58
C ASP A 261 3.62 15.09 15.17
N SER A 262 3.72 14.84 16.49
CA SER A 262 4.99 14.57 17.17
C SER A 262 5.66 13.31 16.65
N LEU A 263 4.90 12.25 16.40
CA LEU A 263 5.40 11.01 15.83
C LEU A 263 5.77 11.17 14.33
N GLY A 264 5.17 12.14 13.65
CA GLY A 264 5.39 12.38 12.22
C GLY A 264 4.46 11.61 11.29
N ILE A 265 3.37 11.05 11.79
CA ILE A 265 2.34 10.33 11.02
C ILE A 265 1.52 11.31 10.17
N ASN A 266 1.18 10.93 8.96
CA ASN A 266 0.32 11.71 8.06
C ASN A 266 -0.82 10.92 7.39
N THR A 267 -0.99 9.63 7.72
CA THR A 267 -2.11 8.83 7.25
C THR A 267 -2.55 7.86 8.35
N LEU A 268 -3.82 7.91 8.72
CA LEU A 268 -4.43 6.97 9.67
C LEU A 268 -5.17 5.86 8.92
N TRP A 269 -4.86 4.62 9.24
CA TRP A 269 -5.70 3.47 8.92
C TRP A 269 -6.48 3.09 10.17
N ILE A 270 -7.78 3.40 10.20
CA ILE A 270 -8.67 3.05 11.29
C ILE A 270 -9.37 1.72 11.01
N SER A 271 -9.48 0.84 12.02
CA SER A 271 -10.20 -0.43 11.90
C SER A 271 -11.66 -0.23 11.49
N PRO A 272 -12.37 -1.28 11.01
CA PRO A 272 -13.75 -1.10 10.56
C PRO A 272 -14.64 -0.51 11.64
N ILE A 273 -15.39 0.53 11.29
CA ILE A 273 -16.33 1.24 12.16
C ILE A 273 -17.78 0.85 11.92
N THR A 274 -18.02 -0.12 11.06
CA THR A 274 -19.36 -0.62 10.71
C THR A 274 -20.02 -1.32 11.88
N GLN A 275 -21.38 -1.24 11.98
CA GLN A 275 -22.14 -1.83 13.07
C GLN A 275 -21.92 -3.33 13.17
N ASN A 276 -21.36 -3.78 14.28
CA ASN A 276 -21.11 -5.17 14.65
C ASN A 276 -22.20 -5.74 15.58
N PRO A 277 -22.23 -7.07 15.83
CA PRO A 277 -23.20 -7.71 16.71
C PRO A 277 -23.21 -7.09 18.12
N LYS A 278 -24.38 -7.06 18.75
CA LYS A 278 -24.55 -6.67 20.16
C LYS A 278 -24.43 -7.85 21.13
N ASP A 279 -24.16 -9.04 20.62
CA ASP A 279 -23.97 -10.29 21.34
C ASP A 279 -22.61 -10.92 20.97
N ALA A 280 -22.27 -12.03 21.63
CA ALA A 280 -20.99 -12.68 21.46
C ALA A 280 -21.06 -13.83 20.46
N TRP A 281 -20.04 -13.94 19.59
CA TRP A 281 -19.93 -14.91 18.53
C TRP A 281 -18.53 -15.56 18.48
N GLY A 282 -18.38 -16.52 17.59
CA GLY A 282 -17.16 -17.32 17.53
C GLY A 282 -16.98 -18.14 18.80
N GLN A 283 -15.95 -18.95 18.85
CA GLN A 283 -15.57 -19.65 20.06
C GLN A 283 -14.08 -20.01 20.01
N TYR A 284 -13.39 -19.72 21.10
CA TYR A 284 -12.09 -20.26 21.37
C TYR A 284 -12.20 -21.31 22.49
N ASP A 285 -11.50 -22.43 22.37
CA ASP A 285 -11.72 -23.57 23.25
C ASP A 285 -10.88 -23.55 24.53
N LYS A 286 -9.74 -22.83 24.55
CA LYS A 286 -8.79 -22.82 25.68
C LYS A 286 -8.17 -21.45 25.93
N PRO A 287 -8.79 -20.60 26.77
CA PRO A 287 -10.00 -20.83 27.57
C PRO A 287 -11.26 -20.85 26.69
N LYS A 288 -12.31 -21.54 27.15
CA LYS A 288 -13.59 -21.52 26.45
C LYS A 288 -14.20 -20.15 26.56
N THR A 289 -14.17 -19.38 25.47
CA THR A 289 -14.70 -18.01 25.41
C THR A 289 -15.30 -17.72 24.04
N LYS A 290 -16.30 -16.86 24.00
CA LYS A 290 -16.76 -16.17 22.80
C LYS A 290 -16.10 -14.79 22.73
N PHE A 291 -16.30 -14.12 21.61
CA PHE A 291 -15.77 -12.79 21.34
C PHE A 291 -16.91 -11.78 21.15
N SER A 292 -16.73 -10.57 21.60
CA SER A 292 -17.52 -9.43 21.12
C SER A 292 -17.01 -8.96 19.76
N GLY A 293 -17.77 -8.13 19.05
CA GLY A 293 -17.38 -7.57 17.75
C GLY A 293 -16.44 -6.36 17.87
N TYR A 294 -15.65 -6.24 18.94
CA TYR A 294 -14.81 -5.06 19.23
C TYR A 294 -13.83 -4.67 18.12
N HIS A 295 -13.44 -5.65 17.32
CA HIS A 295 -12.48 -5.47 16.23
C HIS A 295 -13.08 -4.88 14.95
N GLY A 296 -14.43 -4.89 14.81
CA GLY A 296 -15.12 -4.31 13.66
C GLY A 296 -15.34 -5.24 12.45
N TYR A 297 -14.72 -6.43 12.42
CA TYR A 297 -14.71 -7.31 11.23
C TYR A 297 -15.95 -8.20 11.07
N TRP A 298 -17.02 -7.98 11.82
CA TRP A 298 -18.28 -8.76 11.70
C TRP A 298 -19.46 -7.84 11.34
N PRO A 299 -19.46 -7.18 10.18
CA PRO A 299 -20.46 -6.17 9.86
C PRO A 299 -21.87 -6.78 9.76
N ILE A 300 -22.81 -6.25 10.54
CA ILE A 300 -24.25 -6.48 10.36
C ILE A 300 -24.81 -5.48 9.35
N TYR A 301 -24.35 -4.23 9.43
CA TYR A 301 -24.67 -3.16 8.50
C TYR A 301 -23.39 -2.55 7.95
N ASN A 302 -23.20 -2.57 6.64
CA ASN A 302 -22.00 -2.05 5.99
C ASN A 302 -21.99 -0.52 5.82
N THR A 303 -23.11 0.16 6.09
CA THR A 303 -23.29 1.60 5.89
C THR A 303 -23.71 2.34 7.18
N LYS A 304 -23.62 1.69 8.33
CA LYS A 304 -23.96 2.30 9.63
C LYS A 304 -22.73 2.23 10.55
N ILE A 305 -22.42 3.35 11.21
CA ILE A 305 -21.40 3.40 12.25
C ILE A 305 -21.87 2.58 13.47
N ASP A 306 -20.98 1.83 14.09
CA ASP A 306 -21.24 1.13 15.36
C ASP A 306 -21.45 2.15 16.48
N ASP A 307 -22.57 2.03 17.17
CA ASP A 307 -22.98 2.96 18.24
C ASP A 307 -21.92 3.08 19.36
N ARG A 308 -21.07 2.05 19.51
CA ARG A 308 -19.97 2.01 20.51
C ARG A 308 -18.70 2.71 20.04
N MET A 309 -18.55 2.92 18.74
CA MET A 309 -17.38 3.59 18.16
C MET A 309 -17.61 5.07 17.91
N GLY A 310 -18.87 5.50 17.79
CA GLY A 310 -19.19 6.90 17.62
C GLY A 310 -20.44 7.19 16.82
N THR A 311 -20.57 8.45 16.42
CA THR A 311 -21.69 9.00 15.68
C THR A 311 -21.23 9.57 14.33
N ASP A 312 -22.19 9.86 13.45
CA ASP A 312 -21.98 10.59 12.20
C ASP A 312 -21.25 11.93 12.39
N ALA A 313 -21.63 12.68 13.44
CA ALA A 313 -21.01 13.95 13.75
C ALA A 313 -19.54 13.79 14.20
N GLU A 314 -19.25 12.80 15.04
CA GLU A 314 -17.90 12.51 15.52
C GLU A 314 -16.99 12.00 14.40
N LEU A 315 -17.52 11.22 13.44
CA LEU A 315 -16.75 10.82 12.25
C LEU A 315 -16.40 12.01 11.36
N LYS A 316 -17.36 12.91 11.12
CA LYS A 316 -17.10 14.12 10.33
C LYS A 316 -16.10 15.06 11.03
N GLU A 317 -16.17 15.17 12.36
CA GLU A 317 -15.19 15.91 13.16
C GLU A 317 -13.78 15.29 13.04
N LEU A 318 -13.67 13.97 13.15
CA LEU A 318 -12.40 13.26 12.99
C LEU A 318 -11.74 13.56 11.64
N LEU A 319 -12.50 13.41 10.54
CA LEU A 319 -11.99 13.62 9.20
C LEU A 319 -11.56 15.09 8.97
N ALA A 320 -12.40 16.05 9.41
CA ALA A 320 -12.06 17.47 9.31
C ALA A 320 -10.80 17.81 10.12
N THR A 321 -10.70 17.33 11.37
CA THR A 321 -9.53 17.54 12.22
C THR A 321 -8.27 16.94 11.60
N ALA A 322 -8.35 15.72 11.04
CA ALA A 322 -7.22 15.09 10.37
C ALA A 322 -6.74 15.91 9.16
N HIS A 323 -7.67 16.41 8.35
CA HIS A 323 -7.33 17.26 7.19
C HIS A 323 -6.71 18.60 7.60
N GLU A 324 -7.18 19.22 8.68
CA GLU A 324 -6.58 20.45 9.25
C GLU A 324 -5.12 20.22 9.69
N HIS A 325 -4.77 18.99 10.11
CA HIS A 325 -3.42 18.55 10.47
C HIS A 325 -2.63 17.97 9.28
N ASN A 326 -3.09 18.15 8.03
CA ASN A 326 -2.49 17.56 6.81
C ASN A 326 -2.37 16.03 6.87
N MET A 327 -3.31 15.36 7.51
CA MET A 327 -3.38 13.91 7.61
C MET A 327 -4.48 13.36 6.72
N ASN A 328 -4.23 12.17 6.15
CA ASN A 328 -5.25 11.35 5.50
C ASN A 328 -5.89 10.40 6.51
N VAL A 329 -7.12 9.99 6.23
CA VAL A 329 -7.79 8.90 6.96
C VAL A 329 -8.33 7.90 5.94
N ILE A 330 -7.86 6.66 6.01
CA ILE A 330 -8.38 5.55 5.21
C ILE A 330 -9.18 4.61 6.10
N LEU A 331 -10.33 4.16 5.59
CA LEU A 331 -11.22 3.26 6.29
C LEU A 331 -10.87 1.80 6.01
N ASP A 332 -10.73 1.00 7.06
CA ASP A 332 -10.72 -0.45 6.89
C ASP A 332 -12.11 -0.94 6.51
N TYR A 333 -12.22 -1.64 5.37
CA TYR A 333 -13.51 -2.06 4.85
C TYR A 333 -13.55 -3.57 4.58
N VAL A 334 -14.57 -4.22 5.16
CA VAL A 334 -14.82 -5.65 5.00
C VAL A 334 -15.81 -5.85 3.84
N ALA A 335 -15.31 -6.30 2.71
CA ALA A 335 -16.11 -6.58 1.52
C ALA A 335 -16.40 -8.07 1.32
N ASN A 336 -15.53 -8.97 1.85
CA ASN A 336 -15.61 -10.41 1.61
C ASN A 336 -16.85 -11.07 2.22
N HIS A 337 -17.28 -10.64 3.39
CA HIS A 337 -18.32 -11.31 4.18
C HIS A 337 -19.19 -10.36 4.97
N MET A 338 -20.32 -10.86 5.44
CA MET A 338 -21.19 -10.17 6.38
C MET A 338 -21.59 -11.13 7.51
N HIS A 339 -21.98 -10.58 8.64
CA HIS A 339 -22.52 -11.37 9.73
C HIS A 339 -23.90 -11.97 9.37
N ILE A 340 -24.17 -13.21 9.76
CA ILE A 340 -25.44 -13.92 9.43
C ILE A 340 -26.71 -13.18 9.89
N ASN A 341 -26.59 -12.29 10.89
CA ASN A 341 -27.69 -11.45 11.35
C ASN A 341 -27.92 -10.22 10.49
N SER A 342 -27.11 -10.01 9.43
CA SER A 342 -27.30 -8.89 8.50
C SER A 342 -28.71 -8.91 7.88
N PRO A 343 -29.41 -7.77 7.86
CA PRO A 343 -30.66 -7.63 7.10
C PRO A 343 -30.50 -7.91 5.62
N THR A 344 -29.34 -7.58 5.03
CA THR A 344 -29.03 -7.88 3.63
C THR A 344 -29.04 -9.37 3.36
N LEU A 345 -28.37 -10.18 4.20
CA LEU A 345 -28.35 -11.63 4.04
C LEU A 345 -29.72 -12.29 4.34
N LYS A 346 -30.52 -11.67 5.22
CA LYS A 346 -31.89 -12.13 5.43
C LYS A 346 -32.82 -11.88 4.23
N ALA A 347 -32.59 -10.77 3.51
CA ALA A 347 -33.31 -10.44 2.28
C ALA A 347 -32.80 -11.26 1.08
N HIS A 348 -31.52 -11.56 1.05
CA HIS A 348 -30.83 -12.26 -0.05
C HIS A 348 -30.01 -13.44 0.49
N PRO A 349 -30.65 -14.50 0.96
CA PRO A 349 -29.95 -15.66 1.53
C PRO A 349 -29.13 -16.45 0.48
N ASP A 350 -29.36 -16.20 -0.79
CA ASP A 350 -28.66 -16.76 -1.95
C ASP A 350 -27.42 -15.98 -2.38
N TRP A 351 -27.08 -14.87 -1.68
CA TRP A 351 -25.90 -14.05 -1.98
C TRP A 351 -24.59 -14.56 -1.35
N ILE A 352 -24.67 -15.68 -0.64
CA ILE A 352 -23.51 -16.30 0.02
C ILE A 352 -23.07 -17.56 -0.73
N THR A 353 -21.81 -17.86 -0.61
CA THR A 353 -21.23 -19.10 -1.15
C THR A 353 -21.67 -20.32 -0.33
N ASP A 354 -21.53 -21.51 -0.90
CA ASP A 354 -21.88 -22.74 -0.21
C ASP A 354 -20.91 -23.09 0.93
N SER A 355 -21.46 -23.37 2.10
CA SER A 355 -20.68 -23.83 3.26
C SER A 355 -20.21 -25.29 3.16
N ILE A 356 -20.64 -26.01 2.12
CA ILE A 356 -20.24 -27.38 1.78
C ILE A 356 -19.79 -27.39 0.32
N LEU A 357 -18.61 -27.90 0.09
CA LEU A 357 -18.08 -28.04 -1.28
C LEU A 357 -18.81 -29.14 -2.04
N PRO A 358 -18.76 -29.20 -3.38
CA PRO A 358 -19.38 -30.22 -4.21
C PRO A 358 -18.92 -31.65 -3.87
N ASP A 359 -17.75 -31.83 -3.27
CA ASP A 359 -17.19 -33.10 -2.82
C ASP A 359 -17.67 -33.53 -1.40
N GLY A 360 -18.52 -32.70 -0.76
CA GLY A 360 -19.08 -32.93 0.57
C GLY A 360 -18.22 -32.43 1.74
N ARG A 361 -17.02 -31.88 1.50
CA ARG A 361 -16.21 -31.26 2.56
C ARG A 361 -16.82 -29.95 3.02
N ARG A 362 -16.53 -29.55 4.26
CA ARG A 362 -16.87 -28.22 4.78
C ARG A 362 -16.00 -27.17 4.11
N ASN A 363 -16.60 -26.09 3.66
CA ASN A 363 -15.94 -24.94 3.02
C ASN A 363 -15.60 -23.87 4.06
N PHE A 364 -14.74 -24.21 5.03
CA PHE A 364 -14.28 -23.31 6.09
C PHE A 364 -12.76 -23.29 6.14
N GLU A 365 -12.18 -22.09 6.24
CA GLU A 365 -10.73 -21.88 6.39
C GLU A 365 -9.87 -22.54 5.30
N LEU A 366 -10.43 -22.74 4.10
CA LEU A 366 -9.72 -23.28 2.94
C LEU A 366 -9.05 -22.14 2.16
N TRP A 367 -8.14 -21.44 2.82
CA TRP A 367 -7.56 -20.16 2.44
C TRP A 367 -6.91 -20.10 1.06
N ASP A 368 -6.39 -21.20 0.56
CA ASP A 368 -5.74 -21.31 -0.75
C ASP A 368 -6.56 -22.12 -1.74
N GLU A 369 -7.10 -23.26 -1.32
CA GLU A 369 -7.82 -24.21 -2.18
C GLU A 369 -9.17 -23.62 -2.68
N ALA A 370 -9.93 -22.99 -1.79
CA ALA A 370 -11.23 -22.41 -2.10
C ALA A 370 -11.28 -20.90 -1.78
N ARG A 371 -10.22 -20.18 -2.11
CA ARG A 371 -10.00 -18.80 -1.63
C ARG A 371 -11.13 -17.82 -1.90
N LEU A 372 -11.91 -17.99 -2.98
CA LEU A 372 -13.00 -17.08 -3.34
C LEU A 372 -14.35 -17.48 -2.73
N THR A 373 -14.44 -18.66 -2.11
CA THR A 373 -15.72 -19.20 -1.61
C THR A 373 -15.68 -19.62 -0.15
N THR A 374 -14.49 -19.76 0.44
CA THR A 374 -14.34 -20.29 1.80
C THR A 374 -14.89 -19.31 2.84
N TRP A 375 -15.63 -19.84 3.81
CA TRP A 375 -16.11 -19.07 4.96
C TRP A 375 -15.02 -18.97 6.03
N PHE A 376 -14.93 -17.83 6.68
CA PHE A 376 -13.96 -17.59 7.75
C PHE A 376 -14.46 -18.16 9.08
N ASP A 377 -15.77 -18.12 9.33
CA ASP A 377 -16.45 -18.80 10.43
C ASP A 377 -17.94 -18.97 10.07
N LYS A 378 -18.66 -19.79 10.82
CA LYS A 378 -20.08 -20.08 10.64
C LYS A 378 -20.99 -18.87 10.70
N HIS A 379 -20.58 -17.84 11.43
CA HIS A 379 -21.38 -16.61 11.63
C HIS A 379 -21.02 -15.50 10.65
N ILE A 380 -20.01 -15.68 9.81
CA ILE A 380 -19.53 -14.71 8.81
C ILE A 380 -19.38 -15.40 7.44
N PRO A 381 -20.53 -15.76 6.80
CA PRO A 381 -20.56 -16.35 5.48
C PRO A 381 -19.93 -15.43 4.44
N THR A 382 -19.15 -16.01 3.55
CA THR A 382 -18.53 -15.32 2.41
C THR A 382 -19.59 -14.99 1.37
N LEU A 383 -19.58 -13.76 0.86
CA LEU A 383 -20.43 -13.31 -0.23
C LEU A 383 -19.99 -13.90 -1.57
N ASP A 384 -20.92 -14.29 -2.41
CA ASP A 384 -20.65 -14.76 -3.78
C ASP A 384 -20.40 -13.58 -4.72
N LEU A 385 -19.24 -12.96 -4.57
CA LEU A 385 -18.84 -11.78 -5.34
C LEU A 385 -18.43 -12.08 -6.78
N GLU A 386 -18.42 -13.36 -7.20
CA GLU A 386 -18.29 -13.73 -8.61
C GLU A 386 -19.61 -13.52 -9.38
N ARG A 387 -20.75 -13.51 -8.67
CA ARG A 387 -22.04 -13.12 -9.27
C ARG A 387 -22.10 -11.61 -9.48
N GLU A 388 -22.37 -11.20 -10.72
CA GLU A 388 -22.41 -9.80 -11.14
C GLU A 388 -23.36 -8.96 -10.27
N GLU A 389 -24.60 -9.44 -10.02
CA GLU A 389 -25.60 -8.71 -9.22
C GLU A 389 -25.14 -8.48 -7.76
N VAL A 390 -24.43 -9.45 -7.16
CA VAL A 390 -23.91 -9.34 -5.79
C VAL A 390 -22.72 -8.38 -5.79
N CYS A 391 -21.83 -8.53 -6.76
CA CYS A 391 -20.68 -7.66 -6.95
C CYS A 391 -21.12 -6.20 -7.14
N GLU A 392 -22.12 -5.95 -8.00
CA GLU A 392 -22.65 -4.61 -8.26
C GLU A 392 -23.26 -3.97 -7.02
N ALA A 393 -24.12 -4.69 -6.29
CA ALA A 393 -24.73 -4.20 -5.06
C ALA A 393 -23.70 -3.93 -3.95
N MET A 394 -22.70 -4.81 -3.80
CA MET A 394 -21.71 -4.67 -2.73
C MET A 394 -20.64 -3.62 -3.04
N THR A 395 -20.31 -3.38 -4.32
CA THR A 395 -19.45 -2.25 -4.70
C THR A 395 -20.15 -0.90 -4.49
N ASP A 396 -21.45 -0.80 -4.78
CA ASP A 396 -22.24 0.40 -4.44
C ASP A 396 -22.31 0.63 -2.92
N THR A 397 -22.48 -0.46 -2.15
CA THR A 397 -22.49 -0.40 -0.69
C THR A 397 -21.14 0.10 -0.14
N ALA A 398 -20.02 -0.34 -0.71
CA ALA A 398 -18.69 0.13 -0.30
C ALA A 398 -18.47 1.62 -0.60
N LEU A 399 -18.97 2.13 -1.73
CA LEU A 399 -18.86 3.54 -2.11
C LEU A 399 -19.61 4.49 -1.19
N TYR A 400 -20.59 3.99 -0.40
CA TYR A 400 -21.35 4.80 0.57
C TYR A 400 -20.44 5.68 1.44
N TRP A 401 -19.30 5.14 1.90
CA TRP A 401 -18.39 5.85 2.80
C TRP A 401 -17.68 7.02 2.13
N ILE A 402 -17.33 6.89 0.86
CA ILE A 402 -16.73 7.98 0.08
C ILE A 402 -17.79 9.02 -0.35
N GLU A 403 -19.04 8.57 -0.57
CA GLU A 403 -20.15 9.46 -0.94
C GLU A 403 -20.61 10.35 0.20
N HIS A 404 -20.59 9.85 1.44
CA HIS A 404 -21.18 10.53 2.61
C HIS A 404 -20.14 11.15 3.53
N TYR A 405 -18.87 10.72 3.40
CA TYR A 405 -17.76 11.18 4.25
C TYR A 405 -16.52 11.46 3.43
N ASP A 406 -15.65 12.31 3.96
CA ASP A 406 -14.44 12.75 3.26
C ASP A 406 -13.22 11.86 3.57
N PHE A 407 -13.39 10.52 3.50
CA PHE A 407 -12.27 9.59 3.59
C PHE A 407 -11.32 9.74 2.39
N ASP A 408 -10.04 9.54 2.61
CA ASP A 408 -8.98 9.63 1.59
C ASP A 408 -8.71 8.29 0.88
N GLY A 409 -9.46 7.26 1.21
CA GLY A 409 -9.35 5.93 0.61
C GLY A 409 -9.72 4.78 1.54
N TYR A 410 -9.21 3.61 1.21
CA TYR A 410 -9.50 2.38 1.95
C TYR A 410 -8.26 1.53 2.22
N ARG A 411 -8.29 0.84 3.35
CA ARG A 411 -7.63 -0.45 3.49
C ARG A 411 -8.69 -1.52 3.31
N HIS A 412 -8.49 -2.41 2.36
CA HIS A 412 -9.42 -3.49 2.10
C HIS A 412 -8.99 -4.77 2.80
N ASP A 413 -9.87 -5.27 3.65
CA ASP A 413 -9.73 -6.54 4.34
C ASP A 413 -9.81 -7.72 3.39
N ALA A 414 -9.03 -8.78 3.67
CA ALA A 414 -9.13 -10.09 3.03
C ALA A 414 -9.17 -10.07 1.48
N CYS A 415 -8.42 -9.18 0.82
CA CYS A 415 -8.43 -9.03 -0.64
C CYS A 415 -8.16 -10.34 -1.39
N LYS A 416 -7.32 -11.22 -0.82
CA LYS A 416 -7.05 -12.56 -1.34
C LYS A 416 -8.33 -13.36 -1.67
N HIS A 417 -9.39 -13.13 -0.90
CA HIS A 417 -10.65 -13.86 -0.95
C HIS A 417 -11.72 -13.17 -1.81
N ILE A 418 -11.37 -12.08 -2.47
CA ILE A 418 -12.28 -11.27 -3.29
C ILE A 418 -11.84 -11.38 -4.76
N PRO A 419 -12.76 -11.66 -5.70
CA PRO A 419 -12.43 -11.82 -7.10
C PRO A 419 -11.99 -10.51 -7.76
N LEU A 420 -11.16 -10.59 -8.81
CA LEU A 420 -10.60 -9.43 -9.50
C LEU A 420 -11.66 -8.52 -10.14
N ASN A 421 -12.78 -9.09 -10.60
CA ASN A 421 -13.89 -8.32 -11.17
C ASN A 421 -14.52 -7.36 -10.15
N TYR A 422 -14.56 -7.73 -8.86
CA TYR A 422 -15.02 -6.82 -7.80
C TYR A 422 -14.14 -5.56 -7.73
N TRP A 423 -12.82 -5.71 -7.73
CA TRP A 423 -11.89 -4.59 -7.64
C TRP A 423 -11.97 -3.70 -8.87
N ARG A 424 -12.08 -4.31 -10.05
CA ARG A 424 -12.25 -3.55 -11.31
C ARG A 424 -13.55 -2.75 -11.30
N MET A 425 -14.67 -3.38 -10.94
CA MET A 425 -15.98 -2.72 -10.86
C MET A 425 -15.99 -1.61 -9.80
N PHE A 426 -15.44 -1.87 -8.62
CA PHE A 426 -15.35 -0.89 -7.53
C PHE A 426 -14.53 0.34 -7.94
N THR A 427 -13.34 0.13 -8.48
CA THR A 427 -12.44 1.21 -8.91
C THR A 427 -13.02 1.98 -10.09
N HIS A 428 -13.65 1.29 -11.05
CA HIS A 428 -14.36 1.92 -12.15
C HIS A 428 -15.47 2.86 -11.66
N LYS A 429 -16.35 2.37 -10.77
CA LYS A 429 -17.42 3.18 -10.16
C LYS A 429 -16.84 4.35 -9.36
N MET A 430 -15.78 4.11 -8.56
CA MET A 430 -15.13 5.15 -7.75
C MET A 430 -14.56 6.27 -8.62
N LYS A 431 -13.77 5.94 -9.63
CA LYS A 431 -13.18 6.92 -10.55
C LYS A 431 -14.22 7.67 -11.39
N SER A 432 -15.31 6.99 -11.77
CA SER A 432 -16.40 7.62 -12.52
C SER A 432 -17.22 8.59 -11.67
N ARG A 433 -17.47 8.27 -10.40
CA ARG A 433 -18.26 9.11 -9.48
C ARG A 433 -17.45 10.23 -8.84
N PHE A 434 -16.15 10.01 -8.60
CA PHE A 434 -15.25 10.94 -7.91
C PHE A 434 -13.98 11.24 -8.71
N PRO A 435 -14.11 11.74 -9.96
CA PRO A 435 -12.98 11.89 -10.88
C PRO A 435 -11.90 12.88 -10.42
N ASP A 436 -12.27 13.81 -9.53
CA ASP A 436 -11.38 14.88 -9.03
C ASP A 436 -10.80 14.57 -7.64
N ARG A 437 -11.08 13.38 -7.07
CA ARG A 437 -10.54 12.96 -5.78
C ARG A 437 -9.37 11.99 -5.96
N SER A 438 -8.25 12.28 -5.30
CA SER A 438 -7.13 11.34 -5.15
C SER A 438 -7.47 10.38 -4.00
N LEU A 439 -7.95 9.18 -4.32
CA LEU A 439 -8.33 8.16 -3.36
C LEU A 439 -7.31 7.01 -3.42
N TRP A 440 -6.61 6.79 -2.32
CA TRP A 440 -5.59 5.77 -2.25
C TRP A 440 -6.12 4.49 -1.58
N MET A 441 -5.89 3.35 -2.21
CA MET A 441 -6.39 2.06 -1.76
C MET A 441 -5.26 1.07 -1.56
N ILE A 442 -5.22 0.45 -0.38
CA ILE A 442 -4.31 -0.63 -0.06
C ILE A 442 -5.09 -1.87 0.35
N GLY A 443 -4.65 -3.04 -0.09
CA GLY A 443 -5.32 -4.31 0.20
C GLY A 443 -4.48 -5.26 1.04
N GLU A 444 -5.15 -6.25 1.62
CA GLU A 444 -4.52 -7.33 2.36
C GLU A 444 -4.57 -8.64 1.59
N THR A 445 -3.41 -9.10 1.11
CA THR A 445 -3.26 -10.38 0.41
C THR A 445 -2.03 -11.12 0.91
N TYR A 446 -2.21 -12.32 1.43
CA TYR A 446 -1.12 -13.27 1.70
C TYR A 446 -0.96 -14.19 0.49
N GLY A 447 0.23 -14.22 -0.09
CA GLY A 447 0.53 -15.03 -1.28
C GLY A 447 1.92 -14.75 -1.83
N ASP A 448 2.21 -15.30 -3.00
CA ASP A 448 3.41 -14.95 -3.75
C ASP A 448 3.27 -13.58 -4.43
N ASN A 449 4.36 -13.08 -5.00
CA ASN A 449 4.40 -11.78 -5.65
C ASN A 449 3.47 -11.70 -6.88
N GLU A 450 3.19 -12.82 -7.55
CA GLU A 450 2.28 -12.87 -8.69
C GLU A 450 0.83 -12.64 -8.24
N LEU A 451 0.37 -13.38 -7.22
CA LEU A 451 -0.97 -13.19 -6.66
C LEU A 451 -1.14 -11.77 -6.10
N ILE A 452 -0.20 -11.30 -5.27
CA ILE A 452 -0.25 -9.95 -4.68
C ILE A 452 -0.29 -8.90 -5.79
N GLY A 453 0.60 -8.99 -6.79
CA GLY A 453 0.69 -8.08 -7.92
C GLY A 453 -0.54 -8.08 -8.83
N SER A 454 -1.31 -9.18 -8.87
CA SER A 454 -2.53 -9.26 -9.68
C SER A 454 -3.60 -8.25 -9.25
N TYR A 455 -3.59 -7.79 -8.01
CA TYR A 455 -4.51 -6.79 -7.46
C TYR A 455 -4.02 -5.35 -7.65
N VAL A 456 -2.71 -5.13 -7.93
CA VAL A 456 -2.11 -3.79 -8.03
C VAL A 456 -2.10 -3.36 -9.49
N LYS A 457 -3.13 -2.63 -9.89
CA LYS A 457 -3.33 -2.12 -11.27
C LYS A 457 -4.09 -0.80 -11.23
N THR A 458 -3.93 0.00 -12.25
CA THR A 458 -4.64 1.28 -12.42
C THR A 458 -6.16 1.16 -12.30
N GLY A 459 -6.75 0.06 -12.79
CA GLY A 459 -8.18 -0.23 -12.69
C GLY A 459 -8.60 -1.00 -11.44
N MET A 460 -7.68 -1.24 -10.49
CA MET A 460 -7.92 -1.96 -9.25
C MET A 460 -7.35 -1.19 -8.06
N LEU A 461 -6.56 -1.84 -7.20
CA LEU A 461 -5.96 -1.21 -6.03
C LEU A 461 -4.63 -0.52 -6.38
N ASN A 462 -4.28 0.54 -5.64
CA ASN A 462 -3.01 1.24 -5.77
C ASN A 462 -1.85 0.43 -5.18
N ALA A 463 -2.13 -0.33 -4.11
CA ALA A 463 -1.14 -1.03 -3.31
C ALA A 463 -1.70 -2.28 -2.62
N GLN A 464 -0.77 -3.10 -2.16
CA GLN A 464 -1.00 -4.20 -1.22
C GLN A 464 0.05 -4.12 -0.10
N PHE A 465 -0.16 -4.77 1.05
CA PHE A 465 0.92 -4.97 2.01
C PHE A 465 1.93 -5.97 1.45
N ASP A 466 3.23 -5.64 1.54
CA ASP A 466 4.31 -6.55 1.14
C ASP A 466 4.64 -7.52 2.27
N PHE A 467 3.78 -8.53 2.42
CA PHE A 467 3.97 -9.56 3.43
C PHE A 467 5.21 -10.43 3.18
N ASN A 468 5.71 -10.52 1.94
CA ASN A 468 6.90 -11.29 1.64
C ASN A 468 8.15 -10.61 2.22
N VAL A 469 8.28 -9.29 2.05
CA VAL A 469 9.33 -8.50 2.70
C VAL A 469 9.16 -8.54 4.23
N TYR A 470 7.95 -8.34 4.75
CA TYR A 470 7.67 -8.38 6.18
C TYR A 470 8.10 -9.70 6.83
N HIS A 471 7.61 -10.83 6.33
CA HIS A 471 7.93 -12.14 6.91
C HIS A 471 9.42 -12.45 6.83
N THR A 472 10.06 -12.12 5.71
CA THR A 472 11.51 -12.28 5.56
C THR A 472 12.27 -11.40 6.55
N ALA A 473 11.88 -10.13 6.72
CA ALA A 473 12.52 -9.20 7.65
C ALA A 473 12.42 -9.66 9.10
N ILE A 474 11.22 -10.02 9.57
CA ILE A 474 11.06 -10.48 10.96
C ILE A 474 11.79 -11.79 11.23
N ASP A 475 11.81 -12.72 10.27
CA ASP A 475 12.59 -13.96 10.38
C ASP A 475 14.07 -13.65 10.55
N ILE A 476 14.66 -12.87 9.67
CA ILE A 476 16.10 -12.58 9.66
C ILE A 476 16.52 -11.76 10.87
N LEU A 477 15.76 -10.73 11.22
CA LEU A 477 16.07 -9.89 12.37
C LEU A 477 15.83 -10.62 13.70
N GLY A 478 14.84 -11.49 13.76
CA GLY A 478 14.42 -12.17 14.99
C GLY A 478 15.12 -13.51 15.25
N LYS A 479 15.20 -14.38 14.24
CA LYS A 479 15.77 -15.73 14.38
C LYS A 479 17.29 -15.71 14.25
N PRO A 480 18.02 -16.47 15.06
CA PRO A 480 19.46 -16.66 14.87
C PRO A 480 19.75 -17.54 13.63
N GLY A 481 20.82 -17.22 12.90
CA GLY A 481 21.36 -18.08 11.85
C GLY A 481 20.72 -17.96 10.46
N ASP A 482 19.83 -17.01 10.25
CA ASP A 482 19.36 -16.62 8.92
C ASP A 482 20.25 -15.51 8.32
N SER A 483 20.12 -15.21 7.03
CA SER A 483 21.06 -14.37 6.29
C SER A 483 20.40 -13.13 5.68
N MET A 484 21.04 -11.95 5.85
CA MET A 484 20.64 -10.70 5.19
C MET A 484 20.62 -10.80 3.66
N LYS A 485 21.35 -11.76 3.07
CA LYS A 485 21.26 -12.04 1.62
C LYS A 485 19.86 -12.46 1.19
N ARG A 486 19.11 -13.20 2.04
CA ARG A 486 17.72 -13.55 1.77
C ARG A 486 16.83 -12.31 1.78
N LEU A 487 17.03 -11.40 2.74
CA LEU A 487 16.27 -10.15 2.79
C LEU A 487 16.55 -9.28 1.57
N ALA A 488 17.81 -9.09 1.20
CA ALA A 488 18.20 -8.33 0.02
C ALA A 488 17.55 -8.91 -1.25
N LYS A 489 17.60 -10.23 -1.42
CA LYS A 489 16.93 -10.90 -2.54
C LYS A 489 15.42 -10.67 -2.55
N THR A 490 14.75 -10.75 -1.39
CA THR A 490 13.29 -10.51 -1.30
C THR A 490 12.94 -9.07 -1.64
N ILE A 491 13.76 -8.08 -1.25
CA ILE A 491 13.59 -6.68 -1.65
C ILE A 491 13.74 -6.54 -3.17
N ASP A 492 14.76 -7.14 -3.78
CA ASP A 492 14.94 -7.11 -5.23
C ASP A 492 13.76 -7.74 -5.99
N GLU A 493 13.23 -8.87 -5.49
CA GLU A 493 12.04 -9.53 -6.02
C GLU A 493 10.78 -8.65 -5.91
N SER A 494 10.63 -7.92 -4.81
CA SER A 494 9.55 -6.95 -4.60
C SER A 494 9.65 -5.80 -5.62
N LEU A 495 10.83 -5.18 -5.76
CA LEU A 495 11.08 -4.11 -6.72
C LEU A 495 10.87 -4.57 -8.17
N ALA A 496 11.28 -5.80 -8.51
CA ALA A 496 11.04 -6.37 -9.82
C ALA A 496 9.55 -6.60 -10.10
N SER A 497 8.78 -7.00 -9.08
CA SER A 497 7.36 -7.33 -9.21
C SER A 497 6.46 -6.09 -9.25
N TYR A 498 6.77 -5.07 -8.44
CA TYR A 498 5.88 -3.93 -8.22
C TYR A 498 6.41 -2.62 -8.80
N GLY A 499 7.70 -2.55 -9.18
CA GLY A 499 8.38 -1.35 -9.67
C GLY A 499 9.23 -0.68 -8.58
N ALA A 500 10.19 0.17 -8.99
CA ALA A 500 11.11 0.82 -8.05
C ALA A 500 10.45 1.90 -7.18
N HIS A 501 9.33 2.45 -7.63
CA HIS A 501 8.58 3.51 -6.94
C HIS A 501 7.16 3.09 -6.57
N HIS A 502 6.97 1.78 -6.27
CA HIS A 502 5.69 1.27 -5.79
C HIS A 502 5.26 1.91 -4.46
N THR A 503 3.96 1.87 -4.19
CA THR A 503 3.37 2.32 -2.91
C THR A 503 2.93 1.15 -2.03
N MET A 504 3.56 -0.03 -2.17
CA MET A 504 3.29 -1.19 -1.32
C MET A 504 3.53 -0.87 0.14
N GLY A 505 2.71 -1.43 1.03
CA GLY A 505 2.79 -1.19 2.46
C GLY A 505 3.88 -2.01 3.13
N ASN A 506 4.89 -1.36 3.72
CA ASN A 506 5.93 -1.98 4.53
C ASN A 506 5.48 -1.92 6.00
N ILE A 507 5.12 -3.06 6.61
CA ILE A 507 4.55 -3.10 7.96
C ILE A 507 5.57 -3.45 9.03
N SER A 508 5.44 -2.87 10.23
CA SER A 508 6.15 -3.31 11.44
C SER A 508 5.43 -4.49 12.10
N GLY A 509 4.11 -4.51 11.99
CA GLY A 509 3.20 -5.51 12.50
C GLY A 509 1.77 -5.18 12.13
N ASN A 510 0.81 -6.01 12.57
CA ASN A 510 -0.62 -5.70 12.50
C ASN A 510 -1.39 -6.44 13.61
N HIS A 511 -2.70 -6.23 13.66
CA HIS A 511 -3.59 -6.81 14.67
C HIS A 511 -3.76 -8.36 14.57
N ASP A 512 -3.21 -9.02 13.53
CA ASP A 512 -3.27 -10.47 13.31
C ASP A 512 -1.92 -11.18 13.51
N LYS A 513 -0.88 -10.44 13.90
CA LYS A 513 0.47 -10.98 14.07
C LYS A 513 0.96 -10.85 15.51
N THR A 514 1.75 -11.83 15.93
CA THR A 514 2.52 -11.71 17.17
C THR A 514 3.41 -10.48 17.11
N ARG A 515 3.48 -9.70 18.19
CA ARG A 515 4.34 -8.51 18.26
C ARG A 515 5.80 -8.91 18.05
N PHE A 516 6.47 -8.28 17.10
CA PHE A 516 7.86 -8.61 16.77
C PHE A 516 8.79 -8.51 17.96
N ILE A 517 8.62 -7.52 18.82
CA ILE A 517 9.43 -7.34 20.05
C ILE A 517 9.40 -8.59 20.95
N SER A 518 8.25 -9.27 21.08
CA SER A 518 8.09 -10.48 21.89
C SER A 518 8.69 -11.73 21.24
N LEU A 519 8.73 -11.77 19.90
CA LEU A 519 9.45 -12.79 19.14
C LEU A 519 10.97 -12.58 19.24
N ALA A 520 11.43 -11.37 19.00
CA ALA A 520 12.85 -11.00 19.04
C ALA A 520 13.49 -11.18 20.42
N GLY A 521 12.73 -10.92 21.49
CA GLY A 521 13.16 -11.12 22.87
C GLY A 521 12.98 -12.56 23.38
N GLY A 522 12.26 -13.41 22.65
CA GLY A 522 12.00 -14.80 23.00
C GLY A 522 10.93 -15.01 24.07
N ALA A 523 10.03 -14.05 24.30
CA ALA A 523 8.86 -14.24 25.14
C ALA A 523 7.84 -15.17 24.46
N VAL A 524 7.80 -15.18 23.13
CA VAL A 524 7.07 -16.10 22.27
C VAL A 524 8.06 -16.84 21.39
N SER A 525 8.01 -18.16 21.36
CA SER A 525 8.86 -18.96 20.48
C SER A 525 8.35 -18.93 19.03
N TRP A 526 9.26 -19.02 18.08
CA TRP A 526 8.92 -19.05 16.65
C TRP A 526 8.11 -20.27 16.23
N ASP A 527 8.22 -21.38 16.96
CA ASP A 527 7.52 -22.63 16.71
C ASP A 527 6.25 -22.78 17.56
N GLU A 528 5.94 -21.77 18.39
CA GLU A 528 4.79 -21.78 19.29
C GLU A 528 3.56 -21.19 18.62
N ASP A 529 2.39 -21.77 18.93
CA ASP A 529 1.12 -21.10 18.61
C ASP A 529 0.99 -19.82 19.43
N GLY A 530 1.22 -18.68 18.79
CA GLY A 530 1.18 -17.37 19.43
C GLY A 530 -0.18 -17.03 20.05
N LYS A 531 -1.29 -17.54 19.48
CA LYS A 531 -2.64 -17.35 20.03
C LYS A 531 -2.77 -18.11 21.35
N ALA A 532 -2.37 -19.37 21.37
CA ALA A 532 -2.36 -20.16 22.62
C ALA A 532 -1.41 -19.57 23.67
N ALA A 533 -0.25 -19.07 23.26
CA ALA A 533 0.69 -18.43 24.17
C ALA A 533 0.07 -17.25 24.92
N GLY A 534 -0.59 -16.33 24.18
CA GLY A 534 -1.25 -15.15 24.75
C GLY A 534 -2.42 -15.49 25.67
N TRP A 535 -3.11 -16.60 25.43
CA TRP A 535 -4.16 -17.06 26.32
C TRP A 535 -3.62 -17.67 27.61
N ASN A 536 -2.51 -18.41 27.55
CA ASN A 536 -2.00 -19.25 28.63
C ASN A 536 -1.11 -18.51 29.62
N ARG A 537 -0.48 -17.40 29.20
CA ARG A 537 0.45 -16.63 30.05
C ARG A 537 0.47 -15.14 29.70
N GLN A 538 0.97 -14.33 30.62
CA GLN A 538 1.27 -12.94 30.33
C GLN A 538 2.56 -12.87 29.47
N ILE A 539 2.47 -12.20 28.33
CA ILE A 539 3.59 -12.04 27.42
C ILE A 539 4.28 -10.71 27.69
N GLY A 540 5.59 -10.78 27.89
CA GLY A 540 6.49 -9.63 27.98
C GLY A 540 7.35 -9.49 26.70
N VAL A 541 8.48 -8.82 26.84
CA VAL A 541 9.51 -8.76 25.81
C VAL A 541 10.35 -10.04 25.84
N THR A 542 10.78 -10.48 27.03
CA THR A 542 11.54 -11.71 27.25
C THR A 542 10.78 -12.66 28.17
N ALA A 543 11.03 -13.97 28.05
CA ALA A 543 10.34 -14.99 28.86
C ALA A 543 10.75 -14.95 30.34
N ASP A 544 11.96 -14.53 30.63
CA ASP A 544 12.60 -14.60 31.96
C ASP A 544 12.98 -13.22 32.55
N GLY A 545 12.60 -12.13 31.86
CA GLY A 545 12.94 -10.77 32.29
C GLY A 545 14.44 -10.44 32.15
N ASN A 546 15.18 -11.13 31.28
CA ASN A 546 16.60 -10.88 31.07
C ASN A 546 16.84 -9.50 30.44
N PRO A 547 17.50 -8.55 31.10
CA PRO A 547 17.62 -7.16 30.63
C PRO A 547 18.54 -7.00 29.42
N GLU A 548 19.53 -7.86 29.22
CA GLU A 548 20.38 -7.82 28.03
C GLU A 548 19.64 -8.27 26.80
N ARG A 549 18.89 -9.38 26.88
CA ARG A 549 18.01 -9.83 25.77
C ARG A 549 16.91 -8.84 25.50
N GLU A 550 16.35 -8.21 26.52
CA GLU A 550 15.37 -7.15 26.35
C GLU A 550 15.96 -5.99 25.54
N THR A 551 17.13 -5.49 25.91
CA THR A 551 17.83 -4.42 25.19
C THR A 551 18.11 -4.80 23.73
N ILE A 552 18.53 -6.04 23.45
CA ILE A 552 18.74 -6.53 22.08
C ILE A 552 17.41 -6.58 21.31
N ALA A 553 16.32 -7.01 21.95
CA ALA A 553 15.00 -7.04 21.30
C ALA A 553 14.53 -5.64 20.87
N PHE A 554 14.73 -4.63 21.71
CA PHE A 554 14.44 -3.23 21.36
C PHE A 554 15.30 -2.72 20.20
N LYS A 555 16.60 -3.06 20.18
CA LYS A 555 17.48 -2.75 19.04
C LYS A 555 17.01 -3.42 17.73
N LYS A 556 16.60 -4.68 17.80
CA LYS A 556 16.07 -5.41 16.65
C LYS A 556 14.72 -4.84 16.16
N ALA A 557 13.85 -4.43 17.08
CA ALA A 557 12.62 -3.70 16.72
C ALA A 557 12.96 -2.40 15.98
N LEU A 558 13.96 -1.66 16.44
CA LEU A 558 14.43 -0.47 15.74
C LEU A 558 15.00 -0.79 14.36
N LEU A 559 15.74 -1.90 14.19
CA LEU A 559 16.23 -2.31 12.86
C LEU A 559 15.08 -2.58 11.88
N LEU A 560 13.97 -3.16 12.34
CA LEU A 560 12.77 -3.36 11.51
C LEU A 560 12.17 -2.00 11.09
N GLU A 561 12.10 -1.03 12.00
CA GLU A 561 11.61 0.32 11.67
C GLU A 561 12.56 1.04 10.70
N VAL A 562 13.88 0.94 10.89
CA VAL A 562 14.87 1.50 9.96
C VAL A 562 14.68 0.92 8.56
N LEU A 563 14.50 -0.39 8.44
CA LEU A 563 14.24 -1.05 7.17
C LEU A 563 12.96 -0.49 6.51
N ASN A 564 11.82 -0.57 7.21
CA ASN A 564 10.51 -0.16 6.68
C ASN A 564 10.46 1.31 6.28
N LEU A 565 11.13 2.17 7.04
CA LEU A 565 11.18 3.62 6.78
C LEU A 565 12.20 4.02 5.72
N SER A 566 13.07 3.12 5.26
CA SER A 566 14.15 3.47 4.32
C SER A 566 14.08 2.77 2.95
N ILE A 567 13.47 1.59 2.85
CA ILE A 567 13.23 0.94 1.54
C ILE A 567 12.08 1.64 0.78
N PRO A 568 11.96 1.44 -0.56
CA PRO A 568 10.80 1.88 -1.33
C PRO A 568 9.49 1.33 -0.77
N GLY A 569 8.40 2.08 -0.96
CA GLY A 569 7.07 1.75 -0.45
C GLY A 569 6.57 2.73 0.62
N VAL A 570 5.42 2.43 1.19
CA VAL A 570 4.73 3.24 2.21
C VAL A 570 4.84 2.53 3.55
N PRO A 571 5.61 3.05 4.52
CA PRO A 571 5.73 2.43 5.84
C PRO A 571 4.40 2.51 6.59
N CYS A 572 4.08 1.44 7.32
CA CYS A 572 2.89 1.31 8.14
C CYS A 572 3.25 0.81 9.52
N ILE A 573 3.03 1.63 10.54
CA ILE A 573 3.28 1.32 11.94
C ILE A 573 1.98 0.88 12.59
N TYR A 574 1.98 -0.27 13.24
CA TYR A 574 0.84 -0.72 14.04
C TYR A 574 0.89 -0.10 15.44
N GLN A 575 -0.25 0.41 15.95
CA GLN A 575 -0.34 1.05 17.28
C GLN A 575 0.44 0.27 18.34
N GLY A 576 1.37 0.94 18.99
CA GLY A 576 2.22 0.37 20.03
C GLY A 576 3.56 -0.16 19.52
N ASP A 577 3.75 -0.45 18.24
CA ASP A 577 5.07 -0.90 17.73
C ASP A 577 6.11 0.21 17.82
N GLU A 578 5.69 1.48 17.70
CA GLU A 578 6.57 2.64 17.85
C GLU A 578 7.30 2.74 19.17
N TYR A 579 6.76 2.12 20.23
CA TYR A 579 7.44 2.04 21.53
C TYR A 579 7.74 0.59 21.97
N GLY A 580 7.47 -0.40 21.11
CA GLY A 580 7.73 -1.81 21.42
C GLY A 580 6.73 -2.44 22.38
N GLN A 581 5.42 -2.18 22.21
CA GLN A 581 4.38 -2.88 22.95
C GLN A 581 4.49 -4.38 22.73
N CYS A 582 4.68 -5.14 23.82
CA CYS A 582 4.77 -6.59 23.78
C CYS A 582 3.39 -7.24 23.66
N GLY A 583 3.34 -8.46 23.14
CA GLY A 583 2.14 -9.27 23.01
C GLY A 583 2.36 -10.50 22.11
N ALA A 584 1.61 -11.55 22.37
CA ALA A 584 1.50 -12.70 21.46
C ALA A 584 0.52 -12.39 20.32
N ASN A 585 -0.06 -13.41 19.67
CA ASN A 585 -1.06 -13.19 18.64
C ASN A 585 -2.45 -12.87 19.25
N ASP A 586 -3.44 -12.59 18.39
CA ASP A 586 -4.84 -12.27 18.78
C ASP A 586 -5.37 -13.19 19.91
N PRO A 587 -5.87 -12.61 21.03
CA PRO A 587 -6.16 -11.18 21.26
C PRO A 587 -5.03 -10.41 21.96
N ASP A 588 -3.92 -11.02 22.31
CA ASP A 588 -2.90 -10.43 23.20
C ASP A 588 -2.10 -9.30 22.51
N ASN A 589 -1.96 -9.33 21.18
CA ASN A 589 -1.38 -8.25 20.39
C ASN A 589 -2.28 -7.01 20.26
N ARG A 590 -3.55 -7.11 20.73
CA ARG A 590 -4.59 -6.07 20.66
C ARG A 590 -4.85 -5.40 22.01
N ARG A 591 -3.77 -5.20 22.79
CA ARG A 591 -3.86 -4.49 24.09
C ARG A 591 -4.18 -3.02 23.86
N MET A 592 -4.77 -2.38 24.89
CA MET A 592 -4.99 -0.94 24.87
C MET A 592 -3.66 -0.18 24.63
N MET A 593 -3.74 0.85 23.81
CA MET A 593 -2.64 1.79 23.59
C MET A 593 -2.24 2.48 24.88
N ARG A 594 -0.93 2.72 25.08
CA ARG A 594 -0.40 3.47 26.22
C ARG A 594 0.26 4.76 25.74
N PHE A 595 -0.20 5.89 26.27
CA PHE A 595 0.34 7.22 25.99
C PHE A 595 1.25 7.74 27.11
N SER A 596 1.40 6.99 28.20
CA SER A 596 2.23 7.32 29.36
C SER A 596 2.65 6.06 30.11
N GLY A 597 3.54 6.23 31.08
CA GLY A 597 4.05 5.09 31.88
C GLY A 597 4.92 4.13 31.10
N LEU A 598 5.58 4.62 30.05
CA LEU A 598 6.54 3.85 29.27
C LEU A 598 7.85 3.65 30.05
N THR A 599 8.47 2.46 29.92
CA THR A 599 9.79 2.16 30.45
C THR A 599 10.89 2.93 29.71
N ASP A 600 12.10 2.94 30.22
CA ASP A 600 13.24 3.62 29.59
C ASP A 600 13.50 3.07 28.17
N ASN A 601 13.42 1.75 27.97
CA ASN A 601 13.59 1.12 26.66
C ASN A 601 12.44 1.51 25.70
N GLU A 602 11.20 1.54 26.18
CA GLU A 602 10.04 1.96 25.39
C GLU A 602 10.14 3.44 24.98
N GLN A 603 10.55 4.31 25.91
CA GLN A 603 10.78 5.74 25.61
C GLN A 603 11.92 5.93 24.61
N TRP A 604 12.99 5.14 24.75
CA TRP A 604 14.11 5.16 23.81
C TRP A 604 13.65 4.77 22.40
N LEU A 605 12.93 3.64 22.25
CA LEU A 605 12.47 3.18 20.95
C LEU A 605 11.50 4.19 20.32
N LEU A 606 10.53 4.69 21.10
CA LEU A 606 9.60 5.74 20.63
C LEU A 606 10.36 6.93 20.06
N LYS A 607 11.37 7.42 20.79
CA LYS A 607 12.16 8.57 20.34
C LYS A 607 12.98 8.28 19.08
N GLN A 608 13.54 7.06 18.93
CA GLN A 608 14.23 6.67 17.71
C GLN A 608 13.26 6.58 16.53
N THR A 609 12.07 6.00 16.72
CA THR A 609 11.04 5.87 15.69
C THR A 609 10.54 7.24 15.22
N GLU A 610 10.26 8.18 16.17
CA GLU A 610 9.96 9.58 15.83
C GLU A 610 11.04 10.20 14.92
N ASN A 611 12.31 10.07 15.34
CA ASN A 611 13.42 10.65 14.60
C ASN A 611 13.52 10.07 13.17
N LEU A 612 13.32 8.76 13.01
CA LEU A 612 13.36 8.07 11.71
C LEU A 612 12.20 8.49 10.80
N ILE A 613 10.99 8.63 11.34
CA ILE A 613 9.83 9.08 10.56
C ILE A 613 10.07 10.51 10.07
N HIS A 614 10.53 11.40 10.95
CA HIS A 614 10.84 12.77 10.57
C HIS A 614 12.01 12.85 9.57
N LEU A 615 13.03 11.99 9.72
CA LEU A 615 14.11 11.89 8.73
C LEU A 615 13.55 11.51 7.35
N ARG A 616 12.73 10.45 7.27
CA ARG A 616 12.09 10.04 6.01
C ARG A 616 11.26 11.17 5.41
N ARG A 617 10.38 11.79 6.18
CA ARG A 617 9.48 12.85 5.70
C ARG A 617 10.20 14.10 5.20
N ASN A 618 11.45 14.32 5.59
CA ASN A 618 12.26 15.45 5.14
C ASN A 618 13.34 15.06 4.11
N SER A 619 13.32 13.82 3.59
CA SER A 619 14.36 13.30 2.70
C SER A 619 13.78 12.86 1.36
N MET A 620 13.96 13.66 0.31
CA MET A 620 13.57 13.28 -1.04
C MET A 620 14.16 11.93 -1.47
N PRO A 621 15.46 11.62 -1.19
CA PRO A 621 15.98 10.28 -1.45
C PRO A 621 15.19 9.14 -0.80
N LEU A 622 14.74 9.27 0.45
CA LEU A 622 13.95 8.21 1.12
C LEU A 622 12.51 8.12 0.60
N LEU A 623 11.97 9.20 0.03
CA LEU A 623 10.60 9.25 -0.52
C LEU A 623 10.56 8.80 -1.98
N TYR A 624 11.39 9.40 -2.85
CA TYR A 624 11.37 9.22 -4.30
C TYR A 624 12.69 8.73 -4.89
N GLY A 625 13.69 8.40 -4.06
CA GLY A 625 15.02 7.98 -4.55
C GLY A 625 15.03 6.55 -5.06
N ASP A 626 15.97 6.31 -5.98
CA ASP A 626 16.25 4.99 -6.53
C ASP A 626 16.96 4.12 -5.49
N TYR A 627 16.58 2.86 -5.39
CA TYR A 627 17.21 1.90 -4.49
C TYR A 627 18.39 1.23 -5.19
N LYS A 628 19.49 1.06 -4.48
CA LYS A 628 20.64 0.26 -4.95
C LYS A 628 21.30 -0.46 -3.78
N GLN A 629 21.41 -1.79 -3.87
CA GLN A 629 22.20 -2.57 -2.92
C GLN A 629 23.70 -2.28 -3.13
N LEU A 630 24.41 -1.94 -2.07
CA LEU A 630 25.84 -1.63 -2.09
C LEU A 630 26.68 -2.75 -1.49
N TYR A 631 26.20 -3.39 -0.43
CA TYR A 631 26.86 -4.51 0.23
C TYR A 631 25.86 -5.41 0.93
N VAL A 632 26.10 -6.70 0.90
CA VAL A 632 25.37 -7.68 1.71
C VAL A 632 26.23 -8.88 2.06
N ASP A 633 26.15 -9.29 3.34
CA ASP A 633 26.65 -10.59 3.80
C ASP A 633 25.58 -11.29 4.66
N ASP A 634 25.96 -12.21 5.53
CA ASP A 634 24.99 -12.93 6.36
C ASP A 634 24.37 -12.06 7.46
N ASN A 635 25.06 -11.01 7.91
CA ASN A 635 24.68 -10.20 9.06
C ASN A 635 24.38 -8.74 8.70
N VAL A 636 24.90 -8.25 7.60
CA VAL A 636 24.88 -6.83 7.26
C VAL A 636 24.24 -6.63 5.88
N LEU A 637 23.39 -5.63 5.78
CA LEU A 637 22.83 -5.13 4.51
C LEU A 637 23.10 -3.62 4.44
N ILE A 638 23.72 -3.17 3.33
CA ILE A 638 23.94 -1.75 3.04
C ILE A 638 23.36 -1.44 1.66
N PHE A 639 22.53 -0.40 1.57
CA PHE A 639 21.95 0.08 0.34
C PHE A 639 21.93 1.60 0.31
N SER A 640 21.77 2.16 -0.89
CA SER A 640 21.55 3.60 -1.08
C SER A 640 20.16 3.89 -1.61
N ARG A 641 19.70 5.10 -1.33
CA ARG A 641 18.57 5.77 -1.95
C ARG A 641 19.09 7.06 -2.58
N THR A 642 18.86 7.23 -3.87
CA THR A 642 19.43 8.38 -4.62
C THR A 642 18.31 9.15 -5.31
N TYR A 643 18.29 10.48 -5.12
CA TYR A 643 17.36 11.39 -5.78
C TYR A 643 18.08 12.68 -6.16
N MET A 644 18.10 13.02 -7.45
CA MET A 644 18.70 14.25 -7.97
C MET A 644 20.13 14.51 -7.48
N GLY A 645 20.95 13.46 -7.42
CA GLY A 645 22.33 13.52 -6.94
C GLY A 645 22.50 13.56 -5.41
N GLU A 646 21.43 13.69 -4.65
CA GLU A 646 21.47 13.48 -3.20
C GLU A 646 21.36 11.98 -2.88
N VAL A 647 22.20 11.52 -1.97
CA VAL A 647 22.31 10.11 -1.60
C VAL A 647 22.11 9.92 -0.10
N VAL A 648 21.29 8.96 0.26
CA VAL A 648 21.21 8.43 1.62
C VAL A 648 21.67 6.98 1.60
N ILE A 649 22.75 6.66 2.33
CA ILE A 649 23.23 5.30 2.51
C ILE A 649 22.71 4.79 3.84
N VAL A 650 22.04 3.64 3.82
CA VAL A 650 21.51 2.96 5.01
C VAL A 650 22.21 1.64 5.19
N GLY A 651 22.72 1.41 6.38
CA GLY A 651 23.36 0.16 6.78
C GLY A 651 22.64 -0.46 7.98
N LEU A 652 22.40 -1.75 7.92
CA LEU A 652 21.79 -2.57 8.99
C LEU A 652 22.77 -3.67 9.41
N ASN A 653 22.98 -3.85 10.71
CA ASN A 653 23.82 -4.90 11.28
C ASN A 653 23.03 -5.71 12.32
N ASN A 654 22.70 -6.95 12.00
CA ASN A 654 22.01 -7.88 12.91
C ASN A 654 22.98 -8.86 13.59
N SER A 655 24.18 -8.40 13.98
CA SER A 655 25.15 -9.21 14.68
C SER A 655 25.62 -8.56 15.99
N PRO A 656 26.23 -9.33 16.91
CA PRO A 656 26.86 -8.78 18.15
C PRO A 656 28.18 -8.08 17.88
N GLU A 657 28.69 -8.06 16.65
CA GLU A 657 29.97 -7.51 16.27
C GLU A 657 29.83 -6.12 15.68
N HIS A 658 30.76 -5.23 15.94
CA HIS A 658 30.88 -3.96 15.24
C HIS A 658 31.32 -4.20 13.78
N PHE A 659 30.67 -3.52 12.83
CA PHE A 659 30.96 -3.63 11.41
C PHE A 659 31.51 -2.31 10.85
N SER A 660 32.54 -2.39 9.99
CA SER A 660 33.12 -1.23 9.31
C SER A 660 33.54 -1.60 7.89
N ILE A 661 33.15 -0.80 6.93
CA ILE A 661 33.48 -0.96 5.52
C ILE A 661 33.63 0.40 4.84
N GLU A 662 34.36 0.47 3.75
CA GLU A 662 34.38 1.59 2.84
C GLU A 662 33.55 1.27 1.59
N VAL A 663 32.51 2.07 1.33
CA VAL A 663 31.61 1.93 0.19
C VAL A 663 31.46 3.30 -0.47
N ASP A 664 31.64 3.36 -1.80
CA ASP A 664 31.59 4.59 -2.59
C ASP A 664 32.44 5.74 -2.00
N GLY A 665 33.64 5.39 -1.52
CA GLY A 665 34.59 6.34 -0.92
C GLY A 665 34.15 6.89 0.46
N ARG A 666 33.17 6.25 1.10
CA ARG A 666 32.66 6.62 2.43
C ARG A 666 32.86 5.49 3.42
N LYS A 667 33.36 5.82 4.60
CA LYS A 667 33.46 4.89 5.70
C LYS A 667 32.10 4.74 6.37
N ILE A 668 31.57 3.52 6.40
CA ILE A 668 30.33 3.14 7.07
C ILE A 668 30.68 2.33 8.29
N GLU A 669 30.29 2.79 9.46
CA GLU A 669 30.46 2.11 10.75
C GLU A 669 29.10 1.81 11.34
N ILE A 670 28.88 0.57 11.79
CA ILE A 670 27.59 0.11 12.31
C ILE A 670 27.83 -0.66 13.61
N GLU A 671 27.24 -0.17 14.68
CA GLU A 671 27.30 -0.79 16.00
C GLU A 671 26.60 -2.16 16.05
N PRO A 672 26.88 -3.00 17.05
CA PRO A 672 26.20 -4.27 17.27
C PRO A 672 24.67 -4.09 17.38
N TYR A 673 23.93 -4.89 16.59
CA TYR A 673 22.48 -4.80 16.49
C TYR A 673 22.02 -3.35 16.23
N GLY A 674 22.71 -2.67 15.33
CA GLY A 674 22.55 -1.25 15.07
C GLY A 674 22.40 -0.92 13.59
N TYR A 675 22.32 0.37 13.32
CA TYR A 675 22.21 0.89 11.97
C TYR A 675 23.10 2.12 11.76
N SER A 676 23.30 2.46 10.50
CA SER A 676 23.96 3.70 10.09
C SER A 676 23.14 4.35 8.98
N ILE A 677 22.95 5.67 9.05
CA ILE A 677 22.34 6.47 7.97
C ILE A 677 23.28 7.64 7.66
N VAL A 678 23.82 7.64 6.43
CA VAL A 678 24.81 8.63 6.00
C VAL A 678 24.28 9.38 4.80
N ASN A 679 24.18 10.71 4.91
CA ASN A 679 23.81 11.60 3.82
C ASN A 679 25.04 12.00 2.98
N GLY A 680 24.85 12.13 1.67
CA GLY A 680 25.92 12.54 0.75
C GLY A 680 25.40 13.10 -0.54
N LYS A 681 26.34 13.47 -1.41
CA LYS A 681 26.07 13.86 -2.81
C LYS A 681 26.94 13.01 -3.72
N HIS A 682 26.40 12.67 -4.89
CA HIS A 682 27.16 12.03 -5.99
C HIS A 682 28.14 12.98 -6.61
#